data_a52005d5d0b12998fac07f574edc6bbe
#
_entry.id   a52005d5d0b12998fac07f574edc6bbe
#
_cell.length_a   1.000
_cell.length_b   1.000
_cell.length_c   1.000
_cell.angle_alpha   90.00
_cell.angle_beta   90.00
_cell.angle_gamma   90.00
#
_symmetry.space_group_name_H-M   'P 1'
#
loop_
_entity.id
_entity.type
_entity.pdbx_description
1 polymer ?
#
loop_
_entity_poly.entity_id
_entity_poly.type
_entity_poly.pdbx_seq_one_letter_code
_entity_poly.pdbx_strand_id
1 'polypeptide(L)'
;IFMTIGTLLQQLKVMSDESFMNYYSFILIDEVHDRSVDIDMSLFLLKKFFALNYSNPECPMLILMSATFQPKIFMDYFGSPKENLITVIGSTFPIESNFLKYDSTDYIKYATDIAERIHITNISDIDEDSNFRDILIFVKGAGPVRAILSALHKFNANILSKNFDSVIEYDKNRTIGGGTNYYIAPIELTGSSFGLSGAEYQNLFSDIKDITVPIYKLDAKGNVNEKEVDKWVSPSRRIIVATNVAETGVTIETLKYCIDTGYVTSAEFNPDFGTSALLVKNITKGMAIQRKGRVGRKSPGFWYPCYTEDTFNDLSDDQFADILKTDITESILSIIIKETETTMVEEESQHLSKNDIKNKMLFKKHYATDNTYYYFKSIKKLNMSSVDFLETPSANSLNYSIEKLHILGFIDNQYNPTRLGMYAFRIRKVSMENRRLLFAGYSFGANILDLITIIAFSEIGRHKIFHRKYTPINMSTLQQKEYEFYYKILISDEMVEYILIWELFSEFLDSIIKKKSYDKFSTNDIKEWCLSNKLQYDGIIRIIRYRDELIESLISIGINPYYNGLDLPKGSYNLLKMFRQNNLDEFVDEVKKIKQCIYEGYRLNLCVWDNNTKKYILHYRNIPIYIKSNVMSMMGDNAIQRNPNFVVISNIMIRESMFSKGTYQYESSGSCSVLDQSISPDLNFMKH
;
A
#
# COMPACT_ATOMS: atom_id res chain seq x y z
N ILE A 1 -23.77 11.44 -5.41
CA ILE A 1 -22.94 10.22 -5.54
C ILE A 1 -21.79 10.34 -4.56
N PHE A 2 -21.57 9.32 -3.74
CA PHE A 2 -20.38 9.22 -2.88
C PHE A 2 -19.35 8.32 -3.56
N MET A 3 -18.10 8.77 -3.60
CA MET A 3 -17.01 8.02 -4.22
C MET A 3 -15.67 8.34 -3.53
N THR A 4 -14.67 7.50 -3.75
CA THR A 4 -13.30 7.80 -3.31
C THR A 4 -12.65 8.84 -4.21
N ILE A 5 -11.66 9.58 -3.69
CA ILE A 5 -10.92 10.57 -4.48
C ILE A 5 -10.22 9.93 -5.69
N GLY A 6 -9.71 8.70 -5.54
CA GLY A 6 -9.12 7.95 -6.65
C GLY A 6 -10.13 7.63 -7.76
N THR A 7 -11.42 7.46 -7.43
CA THR A 7 -12.49 7.30 -8.44
C THR A 7 -12.74 8.60 -9.19
N LEU A 8 -12.81 9.74 -8.48
CA LEU A 8 -12.93 11.07 -9.10
C LEU A 8 -11.75 11.34 -10.04
N LEU A 9 -10.53 11.08 -9.56
CA LEU A 9 -9.31 11.24 -10.37
C LEU A 9 -9.38 10.44 -11.68
N GLN A 10 -9.88 9.21 -11.63
CA GLN A 10 -10.02 8.40 -12.84
C GLN A 10 -11.09 8.93 -13.79
N GLN A 11 -12.19 9.45 -13.27
CA GLN A 11 -13.20 10.10 -14.12
C GLN A 11 -12.65 11.34 -14.81
N LEU A 12 -11.92 12.18 -14.09
CA LEU A 12 -11.21 13.34 -14.65
C LEU A 12 -10.19 12.95 -15.73
N LYS A 13 -9.57 11.78 -15.60
CA LYS A 13 -8.64 11.25 -16.61
C LYS A 13 -9.32 10.76 -17.88
N VAL A 14 -10.54 10.21 -17.79
CA VAL A 14 -11.17 9.42 -18.88
C VAL A 14 -12.37 10.11 -19.51
N MET A 15 -13.16 10.84 -18.74
CA MET A 15 -14.37 11.52 -19.27
C MET A 15 -13.97 12.73 -20.12
N SER A 16 -14.78 13.00 -21.17
CA SER A 16 -14.70 14.30 -21.85
C SER A 16 -15.30 15.40 -20.95
N ASP A 17 -14.86 16.64 -21.14
CA ASP A 17 -15.36 17.78 -20.38
C ASP A 17 -16.89 17.92 -20.45
N GLU A 18 -17.46 17.73 -21.65
CA GLU A 18 -18.91 17.75 -21.87
C GLU A 18 -19.62 16.66 -21.06
N SER A 19 -19.10 15.43 -21.09
CA SER A 19 -19.68 14.34 -20.31
C SER A 19 -19.56 14.59 -18.80
N PHE A 20 -18.46 15.22 -18.36
CA PHE A 20 -18.23 15.54 -16.97
C PHE A 20 -19.20 16.63 -16.47
N MET A 21 -19.42 17.70 -17.24
CA MET A 21 -20.40 18.76 -16.96
C MET A 21 -21.84 18.21 -16.92
N ASN A 22 -22.19 17.35 -17.87
CA ASN A 22 -23.53 16.73 -17.88
C ASN A 22 -23.79 15.80 -16.70
N TYR A 23 -22.73 15.30 -16.05
CA TYR A 23 -22.83 14.34 -14.98
C TYR A 23 -22.81 14.97 -13.58
N TYR A 24 -22.10 16.09 -13.40
CA TYR A 24 -21.91 16.76 -12.12
C TYR A 24 -22.34 18.22 -12.15
N SER A 25 -23.20 18.61 -11.20
CA SER A 25 -23.49 20.03 -10.92
C SER A 25 -22.66 20.57 -9.76
N PHE A 26 -22.25 19.70 -8.84
CA PHE A 26 -21.43 20.01 -7.67
C PHE A 26 -20.38 18.95 -7.46
N ILE A 27 -19.17 19.37 -7.10
CA ILE A 27 -18.05 18.50 -6.71
C ILE A 27 -17.64 18.91 -5.31
N LEU A 28 -17.83 18.02 -4.34
CA LEU A 28 -17.41 18.22 -2.96
C LEU A 28 -16.22 17.32 -2.68
N ILE A 29 -15.08 17.89 -2.31
CA ILE A 29 -13.88 17.15 -1.89
C ILE A 29 -13.66 17.40 -0.42
N ASP A 30 -13.82 16.34 0.38
CA ASP A 30 -13.61 16.38 1.82
C ASP A 30 -12.17 16.03 2.17
N GLU A 31 -11.73 16.48 3.34
CA GLU A 31 -10.39 16.24 3.90
C GLU A 31 -9.24 16.64 2.94
N VAL A 32 -9.39 17.75 2.19
CA VAL A 32 -8.36 18.19 1.22
C VAL A 32 -7.00 18.44 1.86
N HIS A 33 -6.95 18.61 3.18
CA HIS A 33 -5.71 18.78 3.94
C HIS A 33 -4.88 17.50 4.05
N ASP A 34 -5.42 16.32 3.75
CA ASP A 34 -4.66 15.07 3.71
C ASP A 34 -3.58 15.07 2.62
N ARG A 35 -3.72 15.95 1.60
CA ARG A 35 -2.71 16.21 0.58
C ARG A 35 -2.15 14.92 -0.06
N SER A 36 -3.00 13.89 -0.18
CA SER A 36 -2.59 12.68 -0.92
C SER A 36 -2.33 13.00 -2.40
N VAL A 37 -1.53 12.18 -3.07
CA VAL A 37 -1.24 12.35 -4.52
C VAL A 37 -2.53 12.40 -5.33
N ASP A 38 -3.53 11.58 -4.99
CA ASP A 38 -4.83 11.55 -5.68
C ASP A 38 -5.60 12.86 -5.49
N ILE A 39 -5.54 13.49 -4.30
CA ILE A 39 -6.14 14.81 -4.05
C ILE A 39 -5.44 15.86 -4.89
N ASP A 40 -4.12 15.99 -4.77
CA ASP A 40 -3.36 17.02 -5.47
C ASP A 40 -3.50 16.90 -7.00
N MET A 41 -3.50 15.67 -7.54
CA MET A 41 -3.73 15.41 -8.96
C MET A 41 -5.18 15.70 -9.39
N SER A 42 -6.17 15.43 -8.53
CA SER A 42 -7.55 15.79 -8.82
C SER A 42 -7.73 17.30 -8.87
N LEU A 43 -7.13 18.03 -7.91
CA LEU A 43 -7.14 19.50 -7.90
C LEU A 43 -6.45 20.09 -9.12
N PHE A 44 -5.32 19.52 -9.54
CA PHE A 44 -4.62 19.89 -10.76
C PHE A 44 -5.51 19.75 -12.00
N LEU A 45 -6.14 18.59 -12.20
CA LEU A 45 -7.02 18.34 -13.33
C LEU A 45 -8.29 19.22 -13.29
N LEU A 46 -8.86 19.42 -12.10
CA LEU A 46 -10.01 20.32 -11.90
C LEU A 46 -9.64 21.77 -12.22
N LYS A 47 -8.48 22.25 -11.81
CA LYS A 47 -8.03 23.61 -12.16
C LYS A 47 -7.96 23.79 -13.68
N LYS A 48 -7.41 22.83 -14.41
CA LYS A 48 -7.39 22.84 -15.87
C LYS A 48 -8.80 22.82 -16.46
N PHE A 49 -9.64 21.91 -15.96
CA PHE A 49 -11.03 21.79 -16.40
C PHE A 49 -11.77 23.13 -16.22
N PHE A 50 -11.64 23.79 -15.06
CA PHE A 50 -12.27 25.09 -14.81
C PHE A 50 -11.68 26.20 -15.68
N ALA A 51 -10.36 26.21 -15.91
CA ALA A 51 -9.74 27.20 -16.79
C ALA A 51 -10.32 27.17 -18.22
N LEU A 52 -10.72 26.01 -18.72
CA LEU A 52 -11.29 25.82 -20.05
C LEU A 52 -12.80 26.05 -20.08
N ASN A 53 -13.51 25.74 -18.99
CA ASN A 53 -14.97 25.64 -18.97
C ASN A 53 -15.67 26.68 -18.09
N TYR A 54 -14.94 27.59 -17.45
CA TYR A 54 -15.47 28.54 -16.46
C TYR A 54 -16.65 29.38 -16.99
N SER A 55 -16.66 29.73 -18.26
CA SER A 55 -17.74 30.52 -18.88
C SER A 55 -18.99 29.70 -19.24
N ASN A 56 -18.95 28.38 -19.08
CA ASN A 56 -20.09 27.54 -19.38
C ASN A 56 -21.07 27.52 -18.18
N PRO A 57 -22.36 27.85 -18.36
CA PRO A 57 -23.33 27.83 -17.29
C PRO A 57 -23.57 26.46 -16.64
N GLU A 58 -23.20 25.36 -17.34
CA GLU A 58 -23.30 23.99 -16.83
C GLU A 58 -22.03 23.55 -16.11
N CYS A 59 -21.03 24.42 -15.99
CA CYS A 59 -19.79 24.11 -15.27
C CYS A 59 -20.09 23.83 -13.79
N PRO A 60 -19.69 22.68 -13.24
CA PRO A 60 -20.00 22.32 -11.87
C PRO A 60 -19.32 23.26 -10.86
N MET A 61 -19.95 23.45 -9.71
CA MET A 61 -19.35 24.19 -8.59
C MET A 61 -18.42 23.28 -7.79
N LEU A 62 -17.20 23.75 -7.52
CA LEU A 62 -16.24 23.07 -6.66
C LEU A 62 -16.33 23.56 -5.22
N ILE A 63 -16.45 22.65 -4.28
CA ILE A 63 -16.46 22.90 -2.84
C ILE A 63 -15.36 22.05 -2.20
N LEU A 64 -14.39 22.71 -1.58
CA LEU A 64 -13.29 22.06 -0.84
C LEU A 64 -13.59 22.13 0.66
N MET A 65 -13.48 21.02 1.36
CA MET A 65 -13.73 20.93 2.80
C MET A 65 -12.46 20.47 3.51
N SER A 66 -12.15 21.11 4.64
CA SER A 66 -10.96 20.85 5.42
C SER A 66 -11.19 21.11 6.91
N ALA A 67 -10.67 20.25 7.77
CA ALA A 67 -10.67 20.45 9.21
C ALA A 67 -9.50 21.31 9.71
N THR A 68 -8.55 21.68 8.88
CA THR A 68 -7.32 22.43 9.24
C THR A 68 -7.37 23.90 8.82
N PHE A 69 -6.51 24.71 9.47
CA PHE A 69 -6.53 26.19 9.39
C PHE A 69 -5.72 26.78 8.20
N GLN A 70 -5.43 26.03 7.14
CA GLN A 70 -4.67 26.56 6.01
C GLN A 70 -5.47 26.64 4.70
N PRO A 71 -6.62 27.34 4.66
CA PRO A 71 -7.39 27.48 3.43
C PRO A 71 -6.65 28.30 2.36
N LYS A 72 -5.68 29.12 2.77
CA LYS A 72 -4.99 30.07 1.90
C LYS A 72 -4.34 29.39 0.69
N ILE A 73 -3.68 28.26 0.87
CA ILE A 73 -3.01 27.55 -0.23
C ILE A 73 -3.99 27.15 -1.35
N PHE A 74 -5.18 26.67 -0.99
CA PHE A 74 -6.21 26.31 -1.96
C PHE A 74 -6.86 27.52 -2.60
N MET A 75 -7.08 28.59 -1.82
CA MET A 75 -7.68 29.83 -2.31
C MET A 75 -6.72 30.51 -3.30
N ASP A 76 -5.45 30.62 -2.96
CA ASP A 76 -4.44 31.21 -3.86
C ASP A 76 -4.30 30.36 -5.14
N TYR A 77 -4.35 29.05 -5.02
CA TYR A 77 -4.24 28.11 -6.14
C TYR A 77 -5.39 28.26 -7.15
N PHE A 78 -6.62 28.39 -6.68
CA PHE A 78 -7.80 28.59 -7.55
C PHE A 78 -8.12 30.06 -7.82
N GLY A 79 -7.37 31.01 -7.27
CA GLY A 79 -7.68 32.44 -7.37
C GLY A 79 -9.01 32.81 -6.71
N SER A 80 -9.41 32.09 -5.67
CA SER A 80 -10.70 32.29 -5.00
C SER A 80 -10.65 33.47 -4.03
N PRO A 81 -11.63 34.41 -4.06
CA PRO A 81 -11.67 35.54 -3.13
C PRO A 81 -12.01 35.06 -1.70
N LYS A 82 -11.63 35.90 -0.71
CA LYS A 82 -11.81 35.56 0.72
C LYS A 82 -13.28 35.38 1.11
N GLU A 83 -14.18 35.99 0.41
CA GLU A 83 -15.63 35.92 0.62
C GLU A 83 -16.19 34.51 0.38
N ASN A 84 -15.48 33.70 -0.38
CA ASN A 84 -15.83 32.29 -0.61
C ASN A 84 -15.39 31.35 0.53
N LEU A 85 -14.65 31.84 1.53
CA LEU A 85 -14.27 31.05 2.70
C LEU A 85 -15.41 31.03 3.71
N ILE A 86 -15.98 29.85 3.91
CA ILE A 86 -17.00 29.61 4.93
C ILE A 86 -16.36 28.86 6.09
N THR A 87 -16.33 29.49 7.27
CA THR A 87 -15.85 28.87 8.51
C THR A 87 -17.02 28.40 9.34
N VAL A 88 -17.10 27.10 9.57
CA VAL A 88 -18.10 26.50 10.44
C VAL A 88 -17.47 26.20 11.79
N ILE A 89 -17.93 26.90 12.82
CA ILE A 89 -17.47 26.65 14.18
C ILE A 89 -18.29 25.48 14.74
N GLY A 90 -17.66 24.30 14.81
CA GLY A 90 -18.26 23.13 15.45
C GLY A 90 -18.20 23.28 16.98
N SER A 91 -19.28 22.91 17.68
CA SER A 91 -19.24 22.76 19.13
C SER A 91 -18.60 21.42 19.49
N THR A 92 -17.34 21.42 19.88
CA THR A 92 -16.69 20.26 20.49
C THR A 92 -16.71 20.43 22.01
N PHE A 93 -16.74 19.31 22.72
CA PHE A 93 -16.55 19.35 24.17
C PHE A 93 -15.10 19.75 24.49
N PRO A 94 -14.84 20.37 25.65
CA PRO A 94 -13.51 20.77 26.05
C PRO A 94 -12.57 19.55 26.13
N ILE A 95 -11.32 19.75 25.71
CA ILE A 95 -10.27 18.74 25.78
C ILE A 95 -9.15 19.27 26.67
N GLU A 96 -8.94 18.62 27.79
CA GLU A 96 -7.83 18.91 28.69
C GLU A 96 -6.53 18.35 28.12
N SER A 97 -5.48 19.16 28.06
CA SER A 97 -4.15 18.79 27.57
C SER A 97 -3.18 18.62 28.72
N ASN A 98 -2.60 17.44 28.84
CA ASN A 98 -1.71 17.05 29.94
C ASN A 98 -0.30 16.80 29.43
N PHE A 99 0.48 17.85 29.18
CA PHE A 99 1.86 17.78 28.70
C PHE A 99 2.82 17.23 29.75
N LEU A 100 3.92 16.62 29.28
CA LEU A 100 5.03 16.23 30.16
C LEU A 100 5.79 17.47 30.68
N LYS A 101 6.43 17.31 31.84
CA LYS A 101 7.41 18.29 32.34
C LYS A 101 8.76 18.18 31.61
N TYR A 102 9.13 16.99 31.16
CA TYR A 102 10.38 16.69 30.45
C TYR A 102 10.09 15.66 29.36
N ASP A 103 10.78 15.75 28.22
CA ASP A 103 10.64 14.78 27.14
C ASP A 103 11.10 13.39 27.58
N SER A 104 10.34 12.38 27.20
CA SER A 104 10.66 10.99 27.53
C SER A 104 11.53 10.36 26.46
N THR A 105 12.61 9.68 26.86
CA THR A 105 13.43 8.85 25.97
C THR A 105 12.80 7.49 25.70
N ASP A 106 11.92 6.99 26.58
CA ASP A 106 11.17 5.74 26.43
C ASP A 106 9.66 6.00 26.38
N TYR A 107 9.23 6.55 25.27
CA TYR A 107 7.82 6.90 25.06
C TYR A 107 6.90 5.67 25.06
N ILE A 108 7.40 4.44 24.74
CA ILE A 108 6.60 3.20 24.76
C ILE A 108 6.20 2.88 26.21
N LYS A 109 7.20 2.82 27.08
CA LYS A 109 6.97 2.58 28.50
C LYS A 109 6.05 3.66 29.07
N TYR A 110 6.35 4.92 28.75
CA TYR A 110 5.59 6.05 29.29
C TYR A 110 4.12 6.03 28.84
N ALA A 111 3.86 5.76 27.56
CA ALA A 111 2.49 5.63 27.05
C ALA A 111 1.72 4.47 27.72
N THR A 112 2.42 3.36 27.98
CA THR A 112 1.83 2.21 28.70
C THR A 112 1.51 2.58 30.15
N ASP A 113 2.47 3.19 30.87
CA ASP A 113 2.30 3.59 32.28
C ASP A 113 1.15 4.61 32.43
N ILE A 114 1.00 5.56 31.47
CA ILE A 114 -0.13 6.50 31.47
C ILE A 114 -1.45 5.74 31.27
N ALA A 115 -1.51 4.82 30.31
CA ALA A 115 -2.74 4.08 30.03
C ALA A 115 -3.19 3.22 31.23
N GLU A 116 -2.27 2.52 31.86
CA GLU A 116 -2.51 1.76 33.10
C GLU A 116 -2.95 2.67 34.24
N ARG A 117 -2.27 3.80 34.40
CA ARG A 117 -2.61 4.81 35.44
C ARG A 117 -4.01 5.38 35.21
N ILE A 118 -4.36 5.80 34.00
CA ILE A 118 -5.71 6.28 33.68
C ILE A 118 -6.73 5.20 34.02
N HIS A 119 -6.44 3.95 33.66
CA HIS A 119 -7.36 2.84 33.90
C HIS A 119 -7.61 2.63 35.41
N ILE A 120 -6.57 2.67 36.22
CA ILE A 120 -6.66 2.45 37.66
C ILE A 120 -7.29 3.65 38.39
N THR A 121 -6.87 4.89 38.06
CA THR A 121 -7.31 6.08 38.79
C THR A 121 -8.72 6.51 38.40
N ASN A 122 -9.14 6.30 37.18
CA ASN A 122 -10.46 6.70 36.65
C ASN A 122 -11.40 5.50 36.49
N ILE A 123 -11.37 4.61 37.46
CA ILE A 123 -12.24 3.44 37.46
C ILE A 123 -13.71 3.82 37.67
N SER A 124 -13.97 4.96 38.29
CA SER A 124 -15.31 5.53 38.42
C SER A 124 -15.99 5.82 37.09
N ASP A 125 -15.24 6.07 36.02
CA ASP A 125 -15.79 6.20 34.66
C ASP A 125 -16.45 4.90 34.18
N ILE A 126 -16.13 3.77 34.81
CA ILE A 126 -16.64 2.43 34.47
C ILE A 126 -17.96 2.18 35.21
N ASP A 127 -18.13 2.74 36.39
CA ASP A 127 -19.31 2.54 37.24
C ASP A 127 -20.46 3.51 36.86
N GLU A 128 -20.15 4.63 36.20
CA GLU A 128 -21.14 5.47 35.58
C GLU A 128 -21.66 4.80 34.29
N ASP A 129 -22.94 4.87 34.03
CA ASP A 129 -23.59 4.38 32.78
C ASP A 129 -23.10 5.11 31.52
N SER A 130 -21.95 5.76 31.60
CA SER A 130 -21.34 6.49 30.51
C SER A 130 -20.59 5.52 29.58
N ASN A 131 -20.96 5.53 28.29
CA ASN A 131 -20.25 4.77 27.26
C ASN A 131 -18.86 5.35 26.93
N PHE A 132 -18.48 6.50 27.51
CA PHE A 132 -17.24 7.22 27.21
C PHE A 132 -16.15 6.84 28.21
N ARG A 133 -15.30 5.88 27.83
CA ARG A 133 -14.28 5.34 28.73
C ARG A 133 -12.99 4.89 28.07
N ASP A 134 -13.00 4.74 26.75
CA ASP A 134 -11.92 4.08 26.02
C ASP A 134 -10.68 4.97 25.86
N ILE A 135 -9.51 4.33 25.73
CA ILE A 135 -8.21 4.97 25.59
C ILE A 135 -7.69 4.66 24.19
N LEU A 136 -7.22 5.67 23.46
CA LEU A 136 -6.53 5.54 22.17
C LEU A 136 -5.07 5.95 22.34
N ILE A 137 -4.13 5.09 21.92
CA ILE A 137 -2.69 5.32 21.97
C ILE A 137 -2.14 5.39 20.55
N PHE A 138 -1.59 6.53 20.15
CA PHE A 138 -0.91 6.69 18.87
C PHE A 138 0.57 6.35 18.97
N VAL A 139 1.03 5.44 18.07
CA VAL A 139 2.43 5.03 17.97
C VAL A 139 2.93 4.97 16.53
N LYS A 140 4.25 4.99 16.35
CA LYS A 140 4.90 5.11 15.03
C LYS A 140 4.79 3.88 14.13
N GLY A 141 4.41 2.71 14.61
CA GLY A 141 4.37 1.51 13.76
C GLY A 141 4.17 0.20 14.52
N ALA A 142 4.16 -0.92 13.80
CA ALA A 142 3.81 -2.24 14.30
C ALA A 142 4.70 -2.78 15.44
N GLY A 143 5.97 -2.39 15.50
CA GLY A 143 6.87 -2.77 16.59
C GLY A 143 6.40 -2.24 17.94
N PRO A 144 6.28 -0.91 18.11
CA PRO A 144 5.69 -0.28 19.29
C PRO A 144 4.27 -0.76 19.60
N VAL A 145 3.40 -0.96 18.61
CA VAL A 145 2.05 -1.53 18.83
C VAL A 145 2.17 -2.84 19.59
N ARG A 146 2.95 -3.79 19.07
CA ARG A 146 3.12 -5.11 19.73
C ARG A 146 3.73 -5.01 21.12
N ALA A 147 4.69 -4.10 21.34
CA ALA A 147 5.31 -3.91 22.64
C ALA A 147 4.29 -3.45 23.68
N ILE A 148 3.46 -2.46 23.34
CA ILE A 148 2.40 -1.95 24.24
C ILE A 148 1.33 -3.02 24.47
N LEU A 149 0.85 -3.69 23.41
CA LEU A 149 -0.14 -4.77 23.55
C LEU A 149 0.36 -5.88 24.46
N SER A 150 1.63 -6.30 24.31
CA SER A 150 2.24 -7.31 25.19
C SER A 150 2.27 -6.84 26.65
N ALA A 151 2.58 -5.56 26.92
CA ALA A 151 2.54 -5.01 28.27
C ALA A 151 1.12 -4.98 28.83
N LEU A 152 0.11 -4.60 28.04
CA LEU A 152 -1.29 -4.60 28.45
C LEU A 152 -1.83 -6.01 28.70
N HIS A 153 -1.44 -7.01 27.92
CA HIS A 153 -1.76 -8.40 28.20
C HIS A 153 -1.09 -8.90 29.50
N LYS A 154 0.16 -8.46 29.76
CA LYS A 154 0.85 -8.74 31.01
C LYS A 154 0.13 -8.09 32.21
N PHE A 155 -0.38 -6.89 32.06
CA PHE A 155 -1.22 -6.22 33.04
C PHE A 155 -2.44 -7.10 33.42
N ASN A 156 -3.20 -7.59 32.44
CA ASN A 156 -4.33 -8.50 32.68
C ASN A 156 -3.91 -9.79 33.42
N ALA A 157 -2.77 -10.39 33.03
CA ALA A 157 -2.25 -11.59 33.69
C ALA A 157 -1.84 -11.33 35.14
N ASN A 158 -1.24 -10.17 35.43
CA ASN A 158 -0.89 -9.78 36.79
C ASN A 158 -2.13 -9.56 37.67
N ILE A 159 -3.20 -8.99 37.12
CA ILE A 159 -4.49 -8.89 37.84
C ILE A 159 -5.01 -10.26 38.21
N LEU A 160 -5.01 -11.23 37.27
CA LEU A 160 -5.49 -12.58 37.51
C LEU A 160 -4.68 -13.31 38.57
N SER A 161 -3.35 -13.15 38.57
CA SER A 161 -2.45 -13.82 39.53
C SER A 161 -2.45 -13.18 40.90
N LYS A 162 -3.20 -12.08 41.11
CA LYS A 162 -3.18 -11.25 42.35
C LYS A 162 -1.81 -10.65 42.71
N ASN A 163 -0.89 -10.57 41.75
CA ASN A 163 0.39 -9.88 41.89
C ASN A 163 0.21 -8.38 41.69
N PHE A 164 -0.57 -7.76 42.54
CA PHE A 164 -0.91 -6.35 42.47
C PHE A 164 0.25 -5.42 42.80
N ASP A 165 1.30 -5.91 43.49
CA ASP A 165 2.39 -5.06 43.99
C ASP A 165 3.16 -4.33 42.86
N SER A 166 3.19 -4.89 41.65
CA SER A 166 3.82 -4.24 40.50
C SER A 166 2.93 -3.22 39.78
N VAL A 167 1.62 -3.25 40.02
CA VAL A 167 0.61 -2.41 39.38
C VAL A 167 0.20 -1.24 40.30
N ILE A 168 0.38 -1.36 41.62
CA ILE A 168 -0.20 -0.46 42.65
C ILE A 168 0.86 0.35 43.42
N GLU A 169 2.09 0.44 43.00
CA GLU A 169 3.06 1.34 43.62
C GLU A 169 2.64 2.84 43.60
N TYR A 170 1.55 3.18 42.91
CA TYR A 170 1.08 4.56 42.74
C TYR A 170 0.06 5.04 43.77
N ASP A 171 -0.62 4.16 44.49
CA ASP A 171 -1.58 4.61 45.52
C ASP A 171 -1.72 3.61 46.67
N LYS A 172 -0.84 3.72 47.66
CA LYS A 172 -0.87 2.89 48.86
C LYS A 172 -2.14 3.06 49.73
N ASN A 173 -3.02 3.99 49.37
CA ASN A 173 -4.21 4.32 50.14
C ASN A 173 -5.54 3.85 49.51
N ARG A 174 -5.52 3.24 48.32
CA ARG A 174 -6.73 2.69 47.70
C ARG A 174 -6.75 1.17 47.85
N THR A 175 -7.54 0.69 48.76
CA THR A 175 -7.96 -0.73 48.82
C THR A 175 -8.79 -1.03 47.58
N ILE A 176 -8.31 -1.94 46.70
CA ILE A 176 -9.10 -2.46 45.61
C ILE A 176 -10.27 -3.23 46.22
N GLY A 177 -11.46 -2.61 46.20
CA GLY A 177 -12.69 -3.19 46.74
C GLY A 177 -13.10 -4.43 45.94
N GLY A 178 -13.45 -5.51 46.63
CA GLY A 178 -13.97 -6.70 45.98
C GLY A 178 -15.23 -6.36 45.16
N GLY A 179 -15.17 -6.58 43.84
CA GLY A 179 -16.28 -6.38 42.93
C GLY A 179 -15.96 -5.55 41.66
N THR A 180 -14.91 -4.72 41.67
CA THR A 180 -14.55 -3.88 40.53
C THR A 180 -13.80 -4.68 39.46
N ASN A 181 -14.25 -4.59 38.20
CA ASN A 181 -13.64 -5.27 37.07
C ASN A 181 -12.49 -4.43 36.50
N TYR A 182 -11.24 -4.85 36.72
CA TYR A 182 -10.03 -4.17 36.24
C TYR A 182 -9.47 -4.72 34.91
N TYR A 183 -10.13 -5.71 34.29
CA TYR A 183 -9.62 -6.24 33.03
C TYR A 183 -9.84 -5.27 31.89
N ILE A 184 -8.85 -5.18 31.00
CA ILE A 184 -8.86 -4.34 29.81
C ILE A 184 -8.92 -5.16 28.55
N ALA A 185 -9.45 -4.58 27.45
CA ALA A 185 -9.39 -5.12 26.11
C ALA A 185 -8.28 -4.41 25.29
N PRO A 186 -7.07 -4.99 25.18
CA PRO A 186 -6.06 -4.49 24.27
C PRO A 186 -6.48 -4.76 22.83
N ILE A 187 -6.53 -3.70 21.98
CA ILE A 187 -6.96 -3.80 20.58
C ILE A 187 -5.89 -3.18 19.68
N GLU A 188 -5.47 -3.93 18.63
CA GLU A 188 -4.59 -3.43 17.58
C GLU A 188 -5.39 -2.69 16.49
N LEU A 189 -4.94 -1.50 16.12
CA LEU A 189 -5.47 -0.75 14.97
C LEU A 189 -4.33 -0.23 14.09
N THR A 190 -3.98 -1.04 13.10
CA THR A 190 -2.91 -0.74 12.12
C THR A 190 -3.46 -0.85 10.70
N GLY A 191 -2.71 -0.37 9.70
CA GLY A 191 -3.10 -0.52 8.30
C GLY A 191 -3.28 -1.99 7.86
N SER A 192 -2.63 -2.94 8.54
CA SER A 192 -2.80 -4.37 8.29
C SER A 192 -4.06 -4.95 8.92
N SER A 193 -4.51 -4.40 10.03
CA SER A 193 -5.76 -4.79 10.70
C SER A 193 -6.99 -4.10 10.11
N PHE A 194 -6.78 -2.97 9.42
CA PHE A 194 -7.86 -2.21 8.78
C PHE A 194 -8.40 -2.97 7.56
N GLY A 195 -9.68 -3.30 7.60
CA GLY A 195 -10.36 -4.07 6.52
C GLY A 195 -10.27 -5.59 6.67
N LEU A 196 -9.71 -6.10 7.77
CA LEU A 196 -9.86 -7.51 8.15
C LEU A 196 -11.20 -7.72 8.84
N SER A 197 -11.91 -8.78 8.46
CA SER A 197 -13.12 -9.24 9.15
C SER A 197 -12.81 -9.98 10.47
N GLY A 198 -11.65 -9.71 11.07
CA GLY A 198 -11.21 -10.37 12.28
C GLY A 198 -12.03 -9.97 13.50
N ALA A 199 -12.21 -10.89 14.44
CA ALA A 199 -12.95 -10.67 15.69
C ALA A 199 -12.41 -9.45 16.47
N GLU A 200 -11.10 -9.20 16.42
CA GLU A 200 -10.47 -8.07 17.09
C GLU A 200 -10.92 -6.71 16.53
N TYR A 201 -11.08 -6.61 15.20
CA TYR A 201 -11.57 -5.37 14.58
C TYR A 201 -13.07 -5.15 14.89
N GLN A 202 -13.86 -6.23 14.97
CA GLN A 202 -15.26 -6.15 15.38
C GLN A 202 -15.42 -5.66 16.82
N ASN A 203 -14.48 -6.03 17.71
CA ASN A 203 -14.48 -5.58 19.11
C ASN A 203 -14.35 -4.05 19.26
N LEU A 204 -13.84 -3.33 18.25
CA LEU A 204 -13.80 -1.86 18.24
C LEU A 204 -15.20 -1.22 18.28
N PHE A 205 -16.18 -1.86 17.65
CA PHE A 205 -17.53 -1.32 17.46
C PHE A 205 -18.61 -2.06 18.26
N SER A 206 -18.28 -3.20 18.86
CA SER A 206 -19.21 -3.98 19.70
C SER A 206 -19.45 -3.27 21.03
N ASP A 207 -20.56 -3.56 21.70
CA ASP A 207 -20.69 -3.15 23.11
C ASP A 207 -19.59 -3.82 23.93
N ILE A 208 -19.01 -3.08 24.89
CA ILE A 208 -17.94 -3.60 25.75
C ILE A 208 -18.42 -4.83 26.54
N LYS A 209 -19.70 -4.90 26.86
CA LYS A 209 -20.32 -6.00 27.59
C LYS A 209 -20.36 -7.32 26.78
N ASP A 210 -20.32 -7.23 25.46
CA ASP A 210 -20.33 -8.37 24.54
C ASP A 210 -18.93 -8.87 24.20
N ILE A 211 -17.90 -8.14 24.65
CA ILE A 211 -16.50 -8.48 24.39
C ILE A 211 -15.98 -9.44 25.48
N THR A 212 -15.29 -10.49 25.02
CA THR A 212 -14.45 -11.31 25.86
C THR A 212 -13.03 -11.31 25.37
N VAL A 213 -12.06 -11.21 26.28
CA VAL A 213 -10.63 -11.18 25.96
C VAL A 213 -9.89 -12.32 26.64
N PRO A 214 -8.86 -12.89 25.99
CA PRO A 214 -8.04 -13.92 26.59
C PRO A 214 -7.05 -13.30 27.58
N ILE A 215 -6.88 -13.97 28.70
CA ILE A 215 -5.74 -13.76 29.59
C ILE A 215 -4.72 -14.85 29.28
N TYR A 216 -3.53 -14.44 28.90
CA TYR A 216 -2.45 -15.36 28.55
C TYR A 216 -1.61 -15.73 29.76
N LYS A 217 -1.09 -16.95 29.81
CA LYS A 217 -0.11 -17.35 30.82
C LYS A 217 1.22 -16.62 30.61
N LEU A 218 1.90 -16.35 31.71
CA LEU A 218 3.25 -15.84 31.66
C LEU A 218 4.26 -16.99 31.66
N ASP A 219 5.33 -16.84 30.87
CA ASP A 219 6.45 -17.77 30.90
C ASP A 219 7.31 -17.61 32.20
N ALA A 220 8.30 -18.47 32.39
CA ALA A 220 9.19 -18.42 33.52
C ALA A 220 10.01 -17.11 33.65
N LYS A 221 10.07 -16.31 32.58
CA LYS A 221 10.71 -15.00 32.55
C LYS A 221 9.71 -13.85 32.73
N GLY A 222 8.43 -14.16 32.93
CA GLY A 222 7.34 -13.19 33.08
C GLY A 222 6.91 -12.53 31.76
N ASN A 223 7.16 -13.16 30.59
CA ASN A 223 6.65 -12.72 29.30
C ASN A 223 5.35 -13.41 28.95
N VAL A 224 4.51 -12.72 28.19
CA VAL A 224 3.23 -13.23 27.72
C VAL A 224 3.42 -14.40 26.74
N ASN A 225 2.80 -15.54 27.02
CA ASN A 225 2.74 -16.70 26.13
C ASN A 225 1.40 -16.73 25.38
N GLU A 226 1.29 -16.07 24.23
CA GLU A 226 0.05 -15.99 23.45
C GLU A 226 -0.50 -17.33 22.97
N LYS A 227 0.27 -18.42 23.13
CA LYS A 227 -0.20 -19.76 22.75
C LYS A 227 -1.00 -20.44 23.86
N GLU A 228 -0.93 -19.95 25.09
CA GLU A 228 -1.57 -20.54 26.25
C GLU A 228 -2.52 -19.55 26.91
N VAL A 229 -3.82 -19.71 26.65
CA VAL A 229 -4.88 -18.95 27.30
C VAL A 229 -5.16 -19.56 28.67
N ASP A 230 -5.08 -18.76 29.72
CA ASP A 230 -5.41 -19.17 31.09
C ASP A 230 -6.91 -19.04 31.35
N LYS A 231 -7.49 -17.90 30.99
CA LYS A 231 -8.91 -17.61 31.21
C LYS A 231 -9.43 -16.62 30.16
N TRP A 232 -10.75 -16.67 29.89
CA TRP A 232 -11.48 -15.63 29.17
C TRP A 232 -12.24 -14.76 30.17
N VAL A 233 -12.17 -13.43 29.98
CA VAL A 233 -12.79 -12.45 30.86
C VAL A 233 -13.52 -11.37 30.07
N SER A 234 -14.54 -10.76 30.68
CA SER A 234 -15.18 -9.57 30.14
C SER A 234 -14.39 -8.35 30.58
N PRO A 235 -13.91 -7.52 29.66
CA PRO A 235 -13.16 -6.29 29.98
C PRO A 235 -14.11 -5.17 30.42
N SER A 236 -13.59 -4.20 31.16
CA SER A 236 -14.31 -3.00 31.56
C SER A 236 -14.01 -1.80 30.64
N ARG A 237 -12.88 -1.82 29.93
CA ARG A 237 -12.40 -0.73 29.07
C ARG A 237 -11.60 -1.27 27.89
N ARG A 238 -11.70 -0.61 26.71
CA ARG A 238 -10.78 -0.83 25.60
C ARG A 238 -9.57 0.07 25.72
N ILE A 239 -8.39 -0.48 25.41
CA ILE A 239 -7.17 0.30 25.16
C ILE A 239 -6.73 -0.03 23.74
N ILE A 240 -6.92 0.94 22.84
CA ILE A 240 -6.70 0.80 21.41
C ILE A 240 -5.32 1.36 21.09
N VAL A 241 -4.43 0.51 20.58
CA VAL A 241 -3.08 0.90 20.18
C VAL A 241 -3.03 1.01 18.66
N ALA A 242 -2.84 2.23 18.17
CA ALA A 242 -3.02 2.55 16.78
C ALA A 242 -1.79 3.23 16.15
N THR A 243 -1.63 3.06 14.84
CA THR A 243 -0.80 3.91 14.00
C THR A 243 -1.62 5.10 13.48
N ASN A 244 -1.06 5.90 12.58
CA ASN A 244 -1.73 7.03 11.93
C ASN A 244 -3.06 6.67 11.21
N VAL A 245 -3.36 5.39 11.00
CA VAL A 245 -4.65 4.90 10.50
C VAL A 245 -5.84 5.42 11.33
N ALA A 246 -5.62 5.65 12.63
CA ALA A 246 -6.66 6.18 13.51
C ALA A 246 -6.77 7.72 13.46
N GLU A 247 -5.95 8.42 12.69
CA GLU A 247 -6.01 9.89 12.59
C GLU A 247 -7.21 10.35 11.74
N THR A 248 -7.57 9.62 10.69
CA THR A 248 -8.66 9.98 9.78
C THR A 248 -9.62 8.81 9.51
N GLY A 249 -9.13 7.58 9.46
CA GLY A 249 -9.82 6.42 8.90
C GLY A 249 -10.96 5.79 9.75
N VAL A 250 -11.06 6.08 11.05
CA VAL A 250 -12.00 5.39 11.96
C VAL A 250 -12.61 6.35 12.96
N THR A 251 -13.91 6.29 13.14
CA THR A 251 -14.60 7.00 14.24
C THR A 251 -14.93 6.02 15.35
N ILE A 252 -14.32 6.22 16.52
CA ILE A 252 -14.58 5.45 17.74
C ILE A 252 -15.33 6.37 18.69
N GLU A 253 -16.61 6.08 18.88
CA GLU A 253 -17.52 6.98 19.61
C GLU A 253 -17.29 7.00 21.13
N THR A 254 -16.66 5.96 21.67
CA THR A 254 -16.50 5.72 23.11
C THR A 254 -15.21 6.29 23.71
N LEU A 255 -14.41 7.00 22.88
CA LEU A 255 -13.13 7.56 23.30
C LEU A 255 -13.30 8.71 24.30
N LYS A 256 -12.57 8.62 25.40
CA LYS A 256 -12.41 9.69 26.41
C LYS A 256 -10.96 10.15 26.54
N TYR A 257 -10.01 9.25 26.33
CA TYR A 257 -8.58 9.49 26.53
C TYR A 257 -7.80 9.24 25.24
N CYS A 258 -6.90 10.17 24.92
CA CYS A 258 -5.98 10.06 23.80
C CYS A 258 -4.54 10.23 24.28
N ILE A 259 -3.69 9.25 24.06
CA ILE A 259 -2.25 9.28 24.38
C ILE A 259 -1.50 9.38 23.04
N ASP A 260 -0.64 10.38 22.91
CA ASP A 260 0.07 10.68 21.68
C ASP A 260 1.58 10.61 21.92
N THR A 261 2.23 9.64 21.29
CA THR A 261 3.69 9.47 21.42
C THR A 261 4.53 10.48 20.65
N GLY A 262 3.93 11.32 19.80
CA GLY A 262 4.63 12.36 19.05
C GLY A 262 5.39 11.86 17.81
N TYR A 263 5.26 10.59 17.43
CA TYR A 263 5.99 10.00 16.32
C TYR A 263 5.07 9.40 15.27
N VAL A 264 5.58 9.40 14.03
CA VAL A 264 4.96 8.73 12.87
C VAL A 264 6.04 8.05 12.03
N THR A 265 5.67 6.97 11.33
CA THR A 265 6.51 6.40 10.27
C THR A 265 5.95 6.86 8.93
N SER A 266 6.77 7.55 8.16
CA SER A 266 6.48 8.02 6.80
C SER A 266 7.31 7.24 5.79
N ALA A 267 6.69 6.81 4.70
CA ALA A 267 7.42 6.32 3.54
C ALA A 267 7.85 7.54 2.72
N GLU A 268 9.15 7.68 2.48
CA GLU A 268 9.71 8.76 1.68
C GLU A 268 10.48 8.21 0.51
N PHE A 269 10.12 8.66 -0.65
CA PHE A 269 10.78 8.30 -1.89
C PHE A 269 12.04 9.16 -2.08
N ASN A 270 13.15 8.50 -2.36
CA ASN A 270 14.39 9.14 -2.73
C ASN A 270 14.61 8.99 -4.25
N PRO A 271 14.45 10.07 -5.02
CA PRO A 271 14.57 10.02 -6.48
C PRO A 271 15.98 9.72 -6.96
N ASP A 272 17.01 10.10 -6.20
CA ASP A 272 18.41 9.86 -6.57
C ASP A 272 18.73 8.36 -6.63
N PHE A 273 18.01 7.57 -5.82
CA PHE A 273 18.18 6.14 -5.74
C PHE A 273 17.01 5.34 -6.32
N GLY A 274 15.89 5.99 -6.63
CA GLY A 274 14.67 5.33 -7.12
C GLY A 274 14.05 4.37 -6.11
N THR A 275 14.23 4.65 -4.80
CA THR A 275 13.80 3.76 -3.72
C THR A 275 13.07 4.53 -2.64
N SER A 276 12.22 3.82 -1.89
CA SER A 276 11.53 4.39 -0.72
C SER A 276 12.21 3.97 0.58
N ALA A 277 12.31 4.91 1.51
CA ALA A 277 12.75 4.67 2.87
C ALA A 277 11.59 4.83 3.84
N LEU A 278 11.50 3.95 4.85
CA LEU A 278 10.59 4.15 5.97
C LEU A 278 11.34 4.93 7.06
N LEU A 279 10.98 6.21 7.20
CA LEU A 279 11.61 7.10 8.15
C LEU A 279 10.68 7.35 9.33
N VAL A 280 11.26 7.31 10.54
CA VAL A 280 10.57 7.73 11.75
C VAL A 280 10.79 9.23 11.92
N LYS A 281 9.70 9.98 12.01
CA LYS A 281 9.70 11.43 12.18
C LYS A 281 8.84 11.86 13.34
N ASN A 282 9.08 13.06 13.83
CA ASN A 282 8.11 13.75 14.68
C ASN A 282 6.84 14.03 13.84
N ILE A 283 5.70 14.03 14.50
CA ILE A 283 4.45 14.49 13.91
C ILE A 283 4.49 15.99 13.65
N THR A 284 3.57 16.49 12.85
CA THR A 284 3.33 17.93 12.69
C THR A 284 2.32 18.43 13.72
N LYS A 285 2.23 19.76 13.92
CA LYS A 285 1.17 20.35 14.75
C LYS A 285 -0.23 19.97 14.27
N GLY A 286 -0.44 19.96 12.95
CA GLY A 286 -1.69 19.52 12.34
C GLY A 286 -2.07 18.10 12.76
N MET A 287 -1.12 17.15 12.67
CA MET A 287 -1.33 15.76 13.12
C MET A 287 -1.60 15.69 14.63
N ALA A 288 -0.87 16.43 15.45
CA ALA A 288 -1.11 16.48 16.90
C ALA A 288 -2.52 16.97 17.24
N ILE A 289 -2.99 18.00 16.54
CA ILE A 289 -4.35 18.55 16.70
C ILE A 289 -5.41 17.52 16.21
N GLN A 290 -5.17 16.82 15.13
CA GLN A 290 -6.06 15.75 14.64
C GLN A 290 -6.14 14.60 15.63
N ARG A 291 -5.00 14.15 16.20
CA ARG A 291 -4.95 13.13 17.25
C ARG A 291 -5.71 13.59 18.52
N LYS A 292 -5.46 14.81 18.95
CA LYS A 292 -6.21 15.45 20.05
C LYS A 292 -7.70 15.48 19.76
N GLY A 293 -8.11 15.81 18.54
CA GLY A 293 -9.50 15.88 18.09
C GLY A 293 -10.22 14.52 17.99
N ARG A 294 -9.54 13.39 18.26
CA ARG A 294 -10.20 12.08 18.37
C ARG A 294 -11.06 11.98 19.63
N VAL A 295 -10.73 12.72 20.67
CA VAL A 295 -11.55 12.91 21.88
C VAL A 295 -12.30 14.26 21.83
N GLY A 296 -13.18 14.52 22.77
CA GLY A 296 -13.94 15.77 22.79
C GLY A 296 -15.09 15.85 21.78
N ARG A 297 -15.47 14.73 21.14
CA ARG A 297 -16.54 14.72 20.13
C ARG A 297 -17.95 14.63 20.72
N LYS A 298 -18.13 13.73 21.69
CA LYS A 298 -19.44 13.45 22.32
C LYS A 298 -19.43 13.69 23.83
N SER A 299 -18.25 13.81 24.44
CA SER A 299 -18.04 14.11 25.87
C SER A 299 -16.72 14.87 26.05
N PRO A 300 -16.49 15.55 27.19
CA PRO A 300 -15.18 16.09 27.52
C PRO A 300 -14.10 15.03 27.42
N GLY A 301 -12.95 15.40 26.87
CA GLY A 301 -11.86 14.48 26.59
C GLY A 301 -10.54 14.90 27.25
N PHE A 302 -9.60 13.97 27.28
CA PHE A 302 -8.26 14.18 27.84
C PHE A 302 -7.22 13.76 26.81
N TRP A 303 -6.23 14.65 26.58
CA TRP A 303 -5.12 14.40 25.68
C TRP A 303 -3.80 14.38 26.46
N TYR A 304 -3.04 13.32 26.31
CA TYR A 304 -1.77 13.06 26.99
C TYR A 304 -0.65 12.94 25.96
N PRO A 305 -0.03 14.05 25.52
CA PRO A 305 1.17 13.99 24.72
C PRO A 305 2.35 13.46 25.54
N CYS A 306 3.11 12.51 24.96
CA CYS A 306 4.33 11.97 25.57
C CYS A 306 5.54 12.88 25.32
N TYR A 307 5.33 14.18 25.24
CA TYR A 307 6.30 15.23 24.99
C TYR A 307 5.89 16.53 25.72
N THR A 308 6.80 17.50 25.78
CA THR A 308 6.56 18.78 26.47
C THR A 308 5.75 19.75 25.61
N GLU A 309 5.20 20.79 26.22
CA GLU A 309 4.53 21.87 25.51
C GLU A 309 5.51 22.65 24.61
N ASP A 310 6.76 22.80 25.03
CA ASP A 310 7.81 23.42 24.22
C ASP A 310 8.06 22.58 22.96
N THR A 311 8.20 21.25 23.10
CA THR A 311 8.33 20.33 21.96
C THR A 311 7.12 20.43 21.02
N PHE A 312 5.89 20.54 21.54
CA PHE A 312 4.71 20.77 20.72
C PHE A 312 4.79 22.09 19.94
N ASN A 313 5.25 23.16 20.57
CA ASN A 313 5.39 24.46 19.93
C ASN A 313 6.46 24.48 18.84
N ASP A 314 7.48 23.61 18.97
CA ASP A 314 8.57 23.44 17.98
C ASP A 314 8.22 22.49 16.83
N LEU A 315 7.09 21.79 16.88
CA LEU A 315 6.64 20.96 15.76
C LEU A 315 6.40 21.81 14.51
N SER A 316 6.68 21.25 13.34
CA SER A 316 6.37 21.92 12.08
C SER A 316 4.85 22.07 11.90
N ASP A 317 4.44 23.22 11.36
CA ASP A 317 3.01 23.48 11.11
C ASP A 317 2.48 22.68 9.92
N ASP A 318 3.34 22.36 8.96
CA ASP A 318 2.96 21.83 7.65
C ASP A 318 2.96 20.31 7.59
N GLN A 319 1.85 19.77 7.11
CA GLN A 319 1.80 18.41 6.60
C GLN A 319 2.32 18.45 5.15
N PHE A 320 3.49 17.87 4.91
CA PHE A 320 4.05 17.80 3.57
C PHE A 320 3.14 17.00 2.66
N ALA A 321 2.79 17.58 1.52
CA ALA A 321 2.02 16.91 0.49
C ALA A 321 2.69 15.61 0.04
N ASP A 322 1.91 14.55 -0.17
CA ASP A 322 2.45 13.26 -0.58
C ASP A 322 3.16 13.32 -1.94
N ILE A 323 2.75 14.25 -2.81
CA ILE A 323 3.39 14.48 -4.11
C ILE A 323 4.87 14.88 -3.99
N LEU A 324 5.29 15.43 -2.84
CA LEU A 324 6.68 15.83 -2.58
C LEU A 324 7.56 14.68 -2.09
N LYS A 325 6.96 13.58 -1.61
CA LYS A 325 7.66 12.49 -0.91
C LYS A 325 7.36 11.09 -1.44
N THR A 326 6.64 10.97 -2.56
CA THR A 326 6.32 9.69 -3.20
C THR A 326 6.87 9.60 -4.61
N ASP A 327 6.89 8.40 -5.18
CA ASP A 327 7.14 8.21 -6.62
C ASP A 327 5.93 8.73 -7.41
N ILE A 328 6.13 9.79 -8.16
CA ILE A 328 5.10 10.49 -8.94
C ILE A 328 5.06 10.08 -10.41
N THR A 329 5.72 9.00 -10.79
CA THR A 329 5.84 8.55 -12.19
C THR A 329 4.48 8.39 -12.88
N GLU A 330 3.46 7.81 -12.18
CA GLU A 330 2.12 7.69 -12.72
C GLU A 330 1.43 9.04 -12.93
N SER A 331 1.65 9.99 -12.01
CA SER A 331 1.12 11.34 -12.11
C SER A 331 1.72 12.07 -13.31
N ILE A 332 3.03 11.95 -13.50
CA ILE A 332 3.73 12.55 -14.65
C ILE A 332 3.24 11.98 -15.98
N LEU A 333 3.07 10.66 -16.09
CA LEU A 333 2.47 10.05 -17.28
C LEU A 333 1.06 10.61 -17.54
N SER A 334 0.26 10.78 -16.49
CA SER A 334 -1.09 11.33 -16.60
C SER A 334 -1.08 12.77 -17.12
N ILE A 335 -0.14 13.59 -16.64
CA ILE A 335 0.04 14.98 -17.08
C ILE A 335 0.48 15.02 -18.54
N ILE A 336 1.49 14.23 -18.92
CA ILE A 336 1.99 14.17 -20.30
C ILE A 336 0.85 13.82 -21.26
N ILE A 337 0.05 12.83 -20.95
CA ILE A 337 -1.05 12.39 -21.82
C ILE A 337 -2.13 13.46 -21.91
N LYS A 338 -2.51 14.08 -20.79
CA LYS A 338 -3.55 15.14 -20.80
C LYS A 338 -3.11 16.41 -21.52
N GLU A 339 -1.84 16.82 -21.38
CA GLU A 339 -1.28 17.92 -22.14
C GLU A 339 -1.28 17.62 -23.65
N THR A 340 -0.91 16.39 -24.01
CA THR A 340 -0.93 15.93 -25.41
C THR A 340 -2.34 15.95 -25.99
N GLU A 341 -3.34 15.46 -25.27
CA GLU A 341 -4.74 15.46 -25.72
C GLU A 341 -5.26 16.90 -25.88
N THR A 342 -4.94 17.81 -25.00
CA THR A 342 -5.37 19.21 -25.06
C THR A 342 -4.74 19.92 -26.26
N THR A 343 -3.45 19.73 -26.49
CA THR A 343 -2.75 20.34 -27.63
C THR A 343 -3.31 19.83 -28.95
N MET A 344 -3.65 18.55 -29.05
CA MET A 344 -4.25 17.97 -30.26
C MET A 344 -5.65 18.56 -30.56
N VAL A 345 -6.48 18.77 -29.53
CA VAL A 345 -7.81 19.38 -29.68
C VAL A 345 -7.69 20.84 -30.14
N GLU A 346 -6.76 21.60 -29.60
CA GLU A 346 -6.52 22.99 -29.99
C GLU A 346 -6.02 23.12 -31.43
N GLU A 347 -5.11 22.25 -31.88
CA GLU A 347 -4.62 22.26 -33.26
C GLU A 347 -5.67 21.74 -34.26
N GLU A 348 -6.45 20.72 -33.90
CA GLU A 348 -7.50 20.15 -34.75
C GLU A 348 -8.71 21.08 -34.90
N SER A 349 -9.06 21.85 -33.87
CA SER A 349 -10.21 22.77 -33.92
C SER A 349 -10.00 23.95 -34.89
N GLN A 350 -8.74 24.23 -35.25
CA GLN A 350 -8.42 25.28 -36.20
C GLN A 350 -8.56 24.87 -37.68
N HIS A 351 -8.57 23.56 -38.00
CA HIS A 351 -8.46 23.09 -39.38
C HIS A 351 -9.42 21.94 -39.81
N LEU A 352 -10.28 21.40 -38.92
CA LEU A 352 -11.13 20.26 -39.26
C LEU A 352 -12.63 20.53 -39.11
N SER A 353 -13.42 19.98 -40.04
CA SER A 353 -14.88 20.02 -39.92
C SER A 353 -15.37 19.09 -38.77
N LYS A 354 -16.56 19.40 -38.18
CA LYS A 354 -17.19 18.56 -37.14
C LYS A 354 -17.35 17.08 -37.53
N ASN A 355 -17.45 16.77 -38.83
CA ASN A 355 -17.53 15.39 -39.35
C ASN A 355 -16.20 14.67 -39.30
N ASP A 356 -15.09 15.39 -39.56
CA ASP A 356 -13.74 14.80 -39.48
C ASP A 356 -13.35 14.47 -38.08
N ILE A 357 -13.75 15.30 -37.09
CA ILE A 357 -13.55 15.07 -35.66
C ILE A 357 -14.32 13.81 -35.20
N LYS A 358 -15.59 13.66 -35.66
CA LYS A 358 -16.41 12.51 -35.32
C LYS A 358 -15.89 11.21 -35.95
N ASN A 359 -15.40 11.26 -37.17
CA ASN A 359 -14.79 10.12 -37.86
C ASN A 359 -13.45 9.75 -37.20
N LYS A 360 -12.63 10.71 -36.75
CA LYS A 360 -11.38 10.44 -36.03
C LYS A 360 -11.62 9.88 -34.62
N MET A 361 -12.70 10.29 -33.92
CA MET A 361 -13.12 9.67 -32.66
C MET A 361 -13.59 8.21 -32.86
N LEU A 362 -14.26 7.91 -33.97
CA LEU A 362 -14.60 6.53 -34.37
C LEU A 362 -13.37 5.71 -34.72
N PHE A 363 -12.33 6.32 -35.28
CA PHE A 363 -11.04 5.70 -35.53
C PHE A 363 -10.32 5.23 -34.25
N LYS A 364 -10.49 5.94 -33.13
CA LYS A 364 -10.01 5.50 -31.80
C LYS A 364 -10.59 4.13 -31.37
N LYS A 365 -11.71 3.70 -31.94
CA LYS A 365 -12.43 2.48 -31.55
C LYS A 365 -11.98 1.21 -32.29
N HIS A 366 -11.28 1.30 -33.39
CA HIS A 366 -11.08 0.14 -34.30
C HIS A 366 -9.64 -0.20 -34.69
N TYR A 367 -8.62 0.56 -34.33
CA TYR A 367 -7.28 0.32 -34.84
C TYR A 367 -6.26 -0.11 -33.80
N ALA A 368 -6.07 -1.43 -33.80
CA ALA A 368 -4.91 -2.13 -33.29
C ALA A 368 -3.94 -2.52 -34.44
N THR A 369 -3.67 -1.67 -35.42
CA THR A 369 -2.72 -1.97 -36.50
C THR A 369 -1.77 -0.79 -36.77
N ASP A 370 -0.57 -1.15 -37.17
CA ASP A 370 0.73 -0.46 -37.23
C ASP A 370 0.87 0.98 -37.76
N ASN A 371 -0.17 1.66 -38.21
CA ASN A 371 -0.03 2.94 -38.92
C ASN A 371 -0.26 4.20 -38.07
N THR A 372 -0.44 4.09 -36.78
CA THR A 372 -0.70 5.23 -35.88
C THR A 372 0.56 6.03 -35.48
N TYR A 373 1.73 5.62 -35.92
CA TYR A 373 3.01 6.28 -35.63
C TYR A 373 3.17 7.70 -36.21
N TYR A 374 2.36 8.07 -37.19
CA TYR A 374 2.52 9.32 -37.93
C TYR A 374 1.80 10.54 -37.33
N TYR A 375 0.92 10.37 -36.36
CA TYR A 375 0.08 11.46 -35.83
C TYR A 375 0.72 12.27 -34.68
N PHE A 376 1.84 11.82 -34.13
CA PHE A 376 2.47 12.49 -32.98
C PHE A 376 3.67 13.38 -33.34
N LYS A 377 3.77 13.83 -34.57
CA LYS A 377 4.98 14.47 -35.08
C LYS A 377 5.18 15.94 -34.71
N SER A 378 4.25 16.58 -34.01
CA SER A 378 4.32 18.05 -33.76
C SER A 378 4.01 18.49 -32.34
N ILE A 379 4.26 17.67 -31.31
CA ILE A 379 3.97 18.08 -29.94
C ILE A 379 5.13 18.94 -29.43
N LYS A 380 4.81 20.14 -28.95
CA LYS A 380 5.74 21.00 -28.20
C LYS A 380 6.28 20.21 -27.01
N LYS A 381 7.61 20.24 -26.82
CA LYS A 381 8.27 19.66 -25.64
C LYS A 381 7.56 20.15 -24.39
N LEU A 382 7.01 19.23 -23.60
CA LEU A 382 6.35 19.57 -22.34
C LEU A 382 7.37 20.26 -21.43
N ASN A 383 7.09 21.49 -21.07
CA ASN A 383 7.91 22.20 -20.09
C ASN A 383 7.37 21.88 -18.69
N MET A 384 8.00 20.94 -18.00
CA MET A 384 7.58 20.54 -16.66
C MET A 384 7.61 21.70 -15.65
N SER A 385 8.40 22.76 -15.89
CA SER A 385 8.39 23.95 -15.04
C SER A 385 7.14 24.81 -15.21
N SER A 386 6.36 24.60 -16.27
CA SER A 386 5.08 25.29 -16.50
C SER A 386 3.87 24.54 -15.98
N VAL A 387 4.07 23.34 -15.43
CA VAL A 387 2.98 22.57 -14.82
C VAL A 387 2.60 23.21 -13.48
N ASP A 388 1.35 23.62 -13.39
CA ASP A 388 0.83 24.39 -12.25
C ASP A 388 0.36 23.43 -11.13
N PHE A 389 1.30 22.85 -10.43
CA PHE A 389 1.01 22.04 -9.25
C PHE A 389 0.57 22.92 -8.07
N LEU A 390 -0.23 22.37 -7.16
CA LEU A 390 -0.54 23.02 -5.88
C LEU A 390 0.74 23.25 -5.05
N GLU A 391 1.61 22.24 -5.03
CA GLU A 391 3.02 22.34 -4.60
C GLU A 391 3.89 21.57 -5.59
N THR A 392 4.98 22.20 -6.04
CA THR A 392 5.83 21.64 -7.10
C THR A 392 6.79 20.60 -6.54
N PRO A 393 6.77 19.36 -7.06
CA PRO A 393 7.77 18.35 -6.71
C PRO A 393 9.20 18.79 -7.02
N SER A 394 10.18 18.17 -6.36
CA SER A 394 11.59 18.48 -6.62
C SER A 394 11.98 18.15 -8.06
N ALA A 395 12.94 18.90 -8.60
CA ALA A 395 13.47 18.64 -9.95
C ALA A 395 14.00 17.19 -10.08
N ASN A 396 14.59 16.63 -9.02
CA ASN A 396 15.08 15.26 -9.01
C ASN A 396 13.92 14.25 -9.14
N SER A 397 12.79 14.48 -8.45
CA SER A 397 11.59 13.62 -8.56
C SER A 397 10.97 13.66 -9.95
N LEU A 398 10.92 14.86 -10.57
CA LEU A 398 10.44 15.03 -11.94
C LEU A 398 11.36 14.33 -12.94
N ASN A 399 12.66 14.54 -12.84
CA ASN A 399 13.65 13.93 -13.73
C ASN A 399 13.64 12.40 -13.60
N TYR A 400 13.61 11.88 -12.37
CA TYR A 400 13.49 10.43 -12.15
C TYR A 400 12.24 9.85 -12.82
N SER A 401 11.09 10.51 -12.65
CA SER A 401 9.83 10.03 -13.22
C SER A 401 9.87 10.00 -14.75
N ILE A 402 10.41 11.03 -15.37
CA ILE A 402 10.58 11.11 -16.84
C ILE A 402 11.54 10.01 -17.31
N GLU A 403 12.69 9.86 -16.66
CA GLU A 403 13.69 8.85 -16.98
C GLU A 403 13.09 7.43 -16.85
N LYS A 404 12.36 7.17 -15.76
CA LYS A 404 11.67 5.89 -15.54
C LYS A 404 10.64 5.61 -16.63
N LEU A 405 9.81 6.58 -17.00
CA LEU A 405 8.83 6.44 -18.08
C LEU A 405 9.50 6.12 -19.42
N HIS A 406 10.63 6.77 -19.70
CA HIS A 406 11.41 6.52 -20.91
C HIS A 406 12.01 5.11 -20.93
N ILE A 407 12.67 4.69 -19.84
CA ILE A 407 13.27 3.34 -19.70
C ILE A 407 12.20 2.24 -19.83
N LEU A 408 11.02 2.46 -19.27
CA LEU A 408 9.89 1.53 -19.40
C LEU A 408 9.20 1.60 -20.78
N GLY A 409 9.60 2.52 -21.65
CA GLY A 409 9.07 2.70 -22.99
C GLY A 409 7.65 3.30 -23.04
N PHE A 410 7.22 4.01 -22.01
CA PHE A 410 5.92 4.68 -21.97
C PHE A 410 5.93 6.07 -22.59
N ILE A 411 7.09 6.67 -22.71
CA ILE A 411 7.33 7.89 -23.49
C ILE A 411 8.52 7.67 -24.42
N ASP A 412 8.56 8.43 -25.51
CA ASP A 412 9.66 8.43 -26.48
C ASP A 412 10.78 9.45 -26.09
N ASN A 413 11.82 9.51 -26.91
CA ASN A 413 12.94 10.46 -26.71
C ASN A 413 12.53 11.94 -26.82
N GLN A 414 11.35 12.24 -27.30
CA GLN A 414 10.77 13.57 -27.43
C GLN A 414 9.76 13.88 -26.32
N TYR A 415 9.65 12.97 -25.34
CA TYR A 415 8.70 13.00 -24.23
C TYR A 415 7.23 12.82 -24.63
N ASN A 416 6.95 12.33 -25.84
CA ASN A 416 5.59 12.01 -26.23
C ASN A 416 5.17 10.66 -25.68
N PRO A 417 3.88 10.47 -25.32
CA PRO A 417 3.40 9.18 -24.88
C PRO A 417 3.47 8.17 -26.03
N THR A 418 4.05 7.02 -25.77
CA THR A 418 4.02 5.90 -26.71
C THR A 418 2.66 5.19 -26.67
N ARG A 419 2.42 4.29 -27.59
CA ARG A 419 1.23 3.42 -27.56
C ARG A 419 1.14 2.64 -26.23
N LEU A 420 2.28 2.11 -25.75
CA LEU A 420 2.35 1.45 -24.45
C LEU A 420 2.00 2.40 -23.31
N GLY A 421 2.49 3.65 -23.35
CA GLY A 421 2.14 4.68 -22.37
C GLY A 421 0.65 4.98 -22.34
N MET A 422 -0.01 5.06 -23.50
CA MET A 422 -1.45 5.28 -23.61
C MET A 422 -2.26 4.13 -22.99
N TYR A 423 -1.84 2.88 -23.18
CA TYR A 423 -2.47 1.73 -22.52
C TYR A 423 -2.14 1.69 -21.02
N ALA A 424 -0.88 1.95 -20.65
CA ALA A 424 -0.46 1.99 -19.25
C ALA A 424 -1.28 2.99 -18.43
N PHE A 425 -1.53 4.16 -18.99
CA PHE A 425 -2.36 5.20 -18.35
C PHE A 425 -3.80 4.71 -18.00
N ARG A 426 -4.36 3.79 -18.79
CA ARG A 426 -5.72 3.28 -18.59
C ARG A 426 -5.81 2.14 -17.59
N ILE A 427 -4.71 1.43 -17.32
CA ILE A 427 -4.67 0.35 -16.32
C ILE A 427 -4.60 0.97 -14.93
N ARG A 428 -5.42 0.48 -14.00
CA ARG A 428 -5.54 1.00 -12.65
C ARG A 428 -4.92 0.07 -11.63
N LYS A 429 -4.46 0.62 -10.49
CA LYS A 429 -3.99 -0.14 -9.33
C LYS A 429 -2.85 -1.13 -9.64
N VAL A 430 -2.05 -0.86 -10.65
CA VAL A 430 -0.91 -1.66 -11.06
C VAL A 430 0.30 -0.75 -11.18
N SER A 431 1.42 -1.12 -10.57
CA SER A 431 2.67 -0.35 -10.64
C SER A 431 3.17 -0.21 -12.08
N MET A 432 3.98 0.80 -12.37
CA MET A 432 4.51 1.03 -13.72
C MET A 432 5.34 -0.14 -14.22
N GLU A 433 6.11 -0.75 -13.35
CA GLU A 433 6.91 -1.94 -13.60
C GLU A 433 6.02 -3.11 -14.02
N ASN A 434 4.95 -3.34 -13.28
CA ASN A 434 4.01 -4.42 -13.57
C ASN A 434 3.18 -4.18 -14.84
N ARG A 435 2.88 -2.91 -15.19
CA ARG A 435 2.28 -2.58 -16.48
C ARG A 435 3.24 -2.92 -17.62
N ARG A 436 4.54 -2.60 -17.47
CA ARG A 436 5.55 -2.95 -18.49
C ARG A 436 5.74 -4.48 -18.62
N LEU A 437 5.81 -5.19 -17.48
CA LEU A 437 5.87 -6.65 -17.44
C LEU A 437 4.70 -7.26 -18.22
N LEU A 438 3.47 -6.80 -18.00
CA LEU A 438 2.27 -7.26 -18.69
C LEU A 438 2.36 -7.07 -20.21
N PHE A 439 2.78 -5.88 -20.66
CA PHE A 439 2.90 -5.59 -22.09
C PHE A 439 4.03 -6.36 -22.75
N ALA A 440 5.09 -6.67 -22.03
CA ALA A 440 6.16 -7.53 -22.52
C ALA A 440 5.63 -8.93 -22.86
N GLY A 441 4.63 -9.43 -22.12
CA GLY A 441 3.98 -10.70 -22.40
C GLY A 441 3.39 -10.78 -23.81
N TYR A 442 2.75 -9.71 -24.27
CA TYR A 442 2.24 -9.66 -25.64
C TYR A 442 3.36 -9.62 -26.69
N SER A 443 4.50 -9.03 -26.36
CA SER A 443 5.65 -8.93 -27.27
C SER A 443 6.42 -10.24 -27.38
N PHE A 444 6.53 -11.00 -26.28
CA PHE A 444 7.28 -12.27 -26.24
C PHE A 444 6.40 -13.52 -26.38
N GLY A 445 5.08 -13.35 -26.44
CA GLY A 445 4.13 -14.46 -26.52
C GLY A 445 4.06 -15.29 -25.24
N ALA A 446 4.27 -14.69 -24.08
CA ALA A 446 4.10 -15.35 -22.78
C ALA A 446 2.61 -15.46 -22.42
N ASN A 447 2.29 -16.41 -21.55
CA ASN A 447 0.92 -16.55 -21.03
C ASN A 447 0.54 -15.35 -20.14
N ILE A 448 -0.40 -14.55 -20.61
CA ILE A 448 -0.83 -13.32 -19.94
C ILE A 448 -1.48 -13.59 -18.58
N LEU A 449 -2.20 -14.70 -18.41
CA LEU A 449 -2.83 -15.06 -17.12
C LEU A 449 -1.78 -15.40 -16.06
N ASP A 450 -0.63 -15.96 -16.47
CA ASP A 450 0.48 -16.22 -15.56
C ASP A 450 1.16 -14.92 -15.13
N LEU A 451 1.34 -13.97 -16.06
CA LEU A 451 1.84 -12.64 -15.75
C LEU A 451 0.88 -11.89 -14.81
N ILE A 452 -0.43 -11.96 -15.04
CA ILE A 452 -1.45 -11.42 -14.13
C ILE A 452 -1.33 -12.03 -12.72
N THR A 453 -0.99 -13.32 -12.64
CA THR A 453 -0.73 -13.98 -11.35
C THR A 453 0.49 -13.39 -10.66
N ILE A 454 1.61 -13.27 -11.35
CA ILE A 454 2.82 -12.63 -10.80
C ILE A 454 2.51 -11.22 -10.30
N ILE A 455 1.78 -10.44 -11.10
CA ILE A 455 1.38 -9.07 -10.75
C ILE A 455 0.54 -9.07 -9.48
N ALA A 456 -0.49 -9.92 -9.38
CA ALA A 456 -1.36 -9.98 -8.22
C ALA A 456 -0.58 -10.31 -6.93
N PHE A 457 0.32 -11.30 -6.98
CA PHE A 457 1.16 -11.65 -5.83
C PHE A 457 2.13 -10.52 -5.46
N SER A 458 2.71 -9.84 -6.45
CA SER A 458 3.64 -8.73 -6.24
C SER A 458 2.96 -7.51 -5.61
N GLU A 459 1.79 -7.12 -6.07
CA GLU A 459 1.04 -5.95 -5.57
C GLU A 459 0.44 -6.20 -4.17
N ILE A 460 -0.05 -7.42 -3.90
CA ILE A 460 -0.54 -7.79 -2.55
C ILE A 460 0.62 -7.82 -1.55
N GLY A 461 1.77 -8.31 -1.96
CA GLY A 461 2.99 -8.37 -1.19
C GLY A 461 3.12 -9.63 -0.34
N ARG A 462 4.33 -10.17 -0.35
CA ARG A 462 4.69 -11.46 0.22
C ARG A 462 4.29 -11.63 1.70
N HIS A 463 4.41 -10.56 2.50
CA HIS A 463 4.10 -10.59 3.94
C HIS A 463 2.60 -10.78 4.25
N LYS A 464 1.72 -10.51 3.30
CA LYS A 464 0.26 -10.71 3.43
C LYS A 464 -0.21 -12.07 2.91
N ILE A 465 0.66 -12.79 2.20
CA ILE A 465 0.33 -14.06 1.53
C ILE A 465 0.93 -15.23 2.28
N PHE A 466 2.17 -15.10 2.76
CA PHE A 466 2.92 -16.19 3.37
C PHE A 466 3.01 -16.05 4.88
N HIS A 467 2.88 -17.17 5.60
CA HIS A 467 3.22 -17.18 7.01
C HIS A 467 4.72 -16.98 7.22
N ARG A 468 5.13 -16.41 8.38
CA ARG A 468 6.55 -16.14 8.70
C ARG A 468 7.47 -17.36 8.64
N LYS A 469 6.90 -18.56 8.81
CA LYS A 469 7.62 -19.83 8.72
C LYS A 469 7.38 -20.54 7.38
N TYR A 470 7.02 -19.77 6.35
CA TYR A 470 6.87 -20.33 5.03
C TYR A 470 8.23 -20.89 4.58
N THR A 471 8.23 -22.17 4.31
CA THR A 471 9.24 -22.84 3.49
C THR A 471 8.57 -23.15 2.16
N PRO A 472 9.26 -23.14 1.03
CA PRO A 472 8.63 -23.48 -0.24
C PRO A 472 7.78 -24.73 -0.10
N ILE A 473 6.66 -24.72 -0.79
CA ILE A 473 5.51 -25.62 -0.74
C ILE A 473 5.79 -26.96 -0.06
N ASN A 474 4.99 -27.27 0.97
CA ASN A 474 5.12 -28.52 1.71
C ASN A 474 4.75 -29.68 0.77
N MET A 475 5.72 -30.44 0.37
CA MET A 475 5.74 -31.39 -0.73
C MET A 475 4.98 -32.66 -0.56
N SER A 476 4.19 -32.79 0.46
CA SER A 476 3.31 -33.94 0.64
C SER A 476 2.35 -34.18 -0.53
N THR A 477 2.19 -33.19 -1.42
CA THR A 477 1.29 -33.25 -2.58
C THR A 477 1.98 -33.49 -3.93
N LEU A 478 3.30 -33.32 -4.00
CA LEU A 478 4.10 -33.64 -5.18
C LEU A 478 5.01 -34.83 -4.90
N GLN A 479 5.22 -35.70 -5.87
CA GLN A 479 6.19 -36.76 -5.71
C GLN A 479 7.59 -36.17 -5.59
N GLN A 480 8.41 -36.66 -4.66
CA GLN A 480 9.70 -36.09 -4.28
C GLN A 480 10.67 -35.90 -5.47
N LYS A 481 10.58 -36.75 -6.50
CA LYS A 481 11.37 -36.63 -7.75
C LYS A 481 10.91 -35.50 -8.67
N GLU A 482 9.61 -35.24 -8.76
CA GLU A 482 9.03 -34.13 -9.53
C GLU A 482 9.50 -32.80 -8.91
N TYR A 483 9.56 -32.78 -7.60
CA TYR A 483 10.00 -31.61 -6.86
C TYR A 483 11.49 -31.30 -7.03
N GLU A 484 12.38 -32.27 -6.91
CA GLU A 484 13.82 -32.01 -7.07
C GLU A 484 14.13 -31.40 -8.44
N PHE A 485 13.40 -31.78 -9.46
CA PHE A 485 13.54 -31.24 -10.79
C PHE A 485 12.91 -29.84 -10.92
N TYR A 486 11.68 -29.68 -10.47
CA TYR A 486 11.00 -28.40 -10.38
C TYR A 486 11.83 -27.40 -9.59
N TYR A 487 12.37 -27.87 -8.49
CA TYR A 487 13.23 -27.12 -7.60
C TYR A 487 14.51 -26.66 -8.31
N LYS A 488 15.17 -27.47 -9.06
CA LYS A 488 16.38 -27.07 -9.80
C LYS A 488 16.14 -26.04 -10.89
N ILE A 489 14.96 -26.04 -11.52
CA ILE A 489 14.64 -25.14 -12.63
C ILE A 489 13.90 -23.87 -12.14
N LEU A 490 13.01 -23.99 -11.17
CA LEU A 490 12.13 -22.90 -10.71
C LEU A 490 12.59 -22.20 -9.43
N ILE A 491 13.34 -22.86 -8.56
CA ILE A 491 13.69 -22.32 -7.24
C ILE A 491 14.61 -21.11 -7.30
N SER A 492 15.25 -20.91 -8.40
CA SER A 492 15.96 -19.66 -8.61
C SER A 492 15.01 -18.47 -8.84
N ASP A 493 13.66 -18.65 -8.67
CA ASP A 493 12.74 -17.60 -9.04
C ASP A 493 11.47 -17.56 -8.18
N GLU A 494 11.43 -16.59 -7.24
CA GLU A 494 10.26 -16.39 -6.37
C GLU A 494 9.02 -15.88 -7.14
N MET A 495 9.20 -15.24 -8.30
CA MET A 495 8.07 -14.74 -9.07
C MET A 495 7.40 -15.86 -9.89
N VAL A 496 8.20 -16.77 -10.43
CA VAL A 496 7.67 -17.96 -11.12
C VAL A 496 7.00 -18.93 -10.12
N GLU A 497 7.47 -19.00 -8.87
CA GLU A 497 6.83 -19.76 -7.81
C GLU A 497 5.36 -19.35 -7.59
N TYR A 498 5.01 -18.07 -7.80
CA TYR A 498 3.64 -17.60 -7.68
C TYR A 498 2.66 -18.26 -8.65
N ILE A 499 3.12 -18.53 -9.86
CA ILE A 499 2.32 -19.25 -10.86
C ILE A 499 2.04 -20.66 -10.37
N LEU A 500 3.07 -21.36 -9.87
CA LEU A 500 2.92 -22.72 -9.36
C LEU A 500 1.94 -22.79 -8.19
N ILE A 501 2.02 -21.85 -7.25
CA ILE A 501 1.08 -21.78 -6.11
C ILE A 501 -0.36 -21.60 -6.63
N TRP A 502 -0.54 -20.74 -7.62
CA TRP A 502 -1.84 -20.47 -8.21
C TRP A 502 -2.41 -21.71 -8.95
N GLU A 503 -1.59 -22.41 -9.71
CA GLU A 503 -1.99 -23.62 -10.43
C GLU A 503 -2.39 -24.75 -9.46
N LEU A 504 -1.61 -24.98 -8.39
CA LEU A 504 -1.95 -25.93 -7.32
C LEU A 504 -3.26 -25.55 -6.60
N PHE A 505 -3.47 -24.25 -6.37
CA PHE A 505 -4.72 -23.77 -5.80
C PHE A 505 -5.90 -24.01 -6.75
N SER A 506 -5.74 -23.77 -8.04
CA SER A 506 -6.77 -24.01 -9.06
C SER A 506 -7.13 -25.49 -9.16
N GLU A 507 -6.14 -26.38 -9.16
CA GLU A 507 -6.37 -27.84 -9.15
C GLU A 507 -7.12 -28.29 -7.89
N PHE A 508 -6.78 -27.72 -6.73
CA PHE A 508 -7.49 -27.95 -5.48
C PHE A 508 -8.96 -27.55 -5.61
N LEU A 509 -9.27 -26.35 -6.12
CA LEU A 509 -10.64 -25.89 -6.35
C LEU A 509 -11.40 -26.82 -7.29
N ASP A 510 -10.82 -27.21 -8.43
CA ASP A 510 -11.41 -28.14 -9.39
C ASP A 510 -11.70 -29.51 -8.76
N SER A 511 -10.81 -29.99 -7.90
CA SER A 511 -10.98 -31.26 -7.21
C SER A 511 -12.15 -31.25 -6.23
N ILE A 512 -12.38 -30.14 -5.56
CA ILE A 512 -13.51 -30.00 -4.61
C ILE A 512 -14.82 -29.83 -5.36
N ILE A 513 -14.85 -29.00 -6.41
CA ILE A 513 -16.05 -28.79 -7.24
C ILE A 513 -16.52 -30.13 -7.82
N LYS A 514 -15.60 -30.97 -8.28
CA LYS A 514 -15.93 -32.31 -8.80
C LYS A 514 -16.44 -33.27 -7.73
N LYS A 515 -15.96 -33.16 -6.48
CA LYS A 515 -16.31 -34.08 -5.38
C LYS A 515 -17.56 -33.69 -4.63
N LYS A 516 -17.81 -32.39 -4.42
CA LYS A 516 -18.84 -31.89 -3.49
C LYS A 516 -20.09 -31.33 -4.13
N SER A 517 -20.20 -31.19 -5.43
CA SER A 517 -21.14 -30.29 -6.14
C SER A 517 -21.05 -28.81 -5.62
N TYR A 518 -21.38 -27.86 -6.48
CA TYR A 518 -21.19 -26.41 -6.21
C TYR A 518 -21.86 -25.93 -4.91
N ASP A 519 -23.00 -26.53 -4.52
CA ASP A 519 -23.80 -26.13 -3.34
C ASP A 519 -23.19 -26.53 -1.97
N LYS A 520 -22.14 -27.34 -1.96
CA LYS A 520 -21.48 -27.82 -0.73
C LYS A 520 -20.06 -27.28 -0.53
N PHE A 521 -19.64 -26.39 -1.36
CA PHE A 521 -18.34 -25.71 -1.23
C PHE A 521 -18.36 -24.74 -0.04
N SER A 522 -17.43 -24.87 0.89
CA SER A 522 -17.36 -24.01 2.06
C SER A 522 -16.05 -23.19 2.10
N THR A 523 -16.11 -22.00 2.65
CA THR A 523 -14.94 -21.17 2.92
C THR A 523 -13.90 -21.86 3.81
N ASN A 524 -14.33 -22.84 4.63
CA ASN A 524 -13.45 -23.63 5.49
C ASN A 524 -12.52 -24.53 4.68
N ASP A 525 -12.96 -25.07 3.55
CA ASP A 525 -12.10 -25.89 2.69
C ASP A 525 -10.88 -25.08 2.19
N ILE A 526 -11.09 -23.81 1.80
CA ILE A 526 -9.98 -22.91 1.39
C ILE A 526 -9.08 -22.60 2.58
N LYS A 527 -9.65 -22.32 3.76
CA LYS A 527 -8.86 -22.02 4.96
C LYS A 527 -7.95 -23.20 5.34
N GLU A 528 -8.46 -24.41 5.29
CA GLU A 528 -7.68 -25.63 5.58
C GLU A 528 -6.56 -25.84 4.56
N TRP A 529 -6.85 -25.64 3.27
CA TRP A 529 -5.83 -25.73 2.23
C TRP A 529 -4.73 -24.68 2.42
N CYS A 530 -5.11 -23.43 2.68
CA CYS A 530 -4.15 -22.36 2.95
C CYS A 530 -3.28 -22.68 4.17
N LEU A 531 -3.89 -23.15 5.27
CA LEU A 531 -3.16 -23.51 6.49
C LEU A 531 -2.16 -24.64 6.24
N SER A 532 -2.59 -25.67 5.51
CA SER A 532 -1.74 -26.83 5.16
C SER A 532 -0.53 -26.43 4.31
N ASN A 533 -0.70 -25.41 3.46
CA ASN A 533 0.35 -24.87 2.59
C ASN A 533 1.07 -23.64 3.18
N LYS A 534 0.85 -23.33 4.47
CA LYS A 534 1.45 -22.18 5.18
C LYS A 534 1.20 -20.82 4.48
N LEU A 535 0.02 -20.70 3.87
CA LEU A 535 -0.48 -19.50 3.23
C LEU A 535 -1.53 -18.82 4.11
N GLN A 536 -1.65 -17.50 3.99
CA GLN A 536 -2.69 -16.73 4.66
C GLN A 536 -3.95 -16.72 3.80
N TYR A 537 -5.07 -17.16 4.36
CA TYR A 537 -6.36 -17.20 3.68
C TYR A 537 -6.74 -15.84 3.06
N ASP A 538 -6.65 -14.77 3.86
CA ASP A 538 -7.00 -13.42 3.41
C ASP A 538 -6.10 -12.95 2.26
N GLY A 539 -4.85 -13.37 2.24
CA GLY A 539 -3.91 -13.11 1.15
C GLY A 539 -4.38 -13.75 -0.16
N ILE A 540 -4.76 -15.01 -0.11
CA ILE A 540 -5.27 -15.77 -1.28
C ILE A 540 -6.59 -15.14 -1.80
N ILE A 541 -7.52 -14.79 -0.92
CA ILE A 541 -8.77 -14.12 -1.31
C ILE A 541 -8.50 -12.75 -1.98
N ARG A 542 -7.52 -11.99 -1.49
CA ARG A 542 -7.11 -10.73 -2.13
C ARG A 542 -6.51 -10.96 -3.52
N ILE A 543 -5.72 -12.03 -3.70
CA ILE A 543 -5.15 -12.39 -5.01
C ILE A 543 -6.27 -12.72 -6.00
N ILE A 544 -7.27 -13.52 -5.60
CA ILE A 544 -8.41 -13.85 -6.45
C ILE A 544 -9.08 -12.56 -6.95
N ARG A 545 -9.49 -11.70 -6.02
CA ARG A 545 -10.17 -10.42 -6.33
C ARG A 545 -9.32 -9.52 -7.22
N TYR A 546 -8.04 -9.39 -6.90
CA TYR A 546 -7.13 -8.54 -7.68
C TYR A 546 -6.96 -9.05 -9.11
N ARG A 547 -6.83 -10.37 -9.30
CA ARG A 547 -6.75 -10.98 -10.63
C ARG A 547 -8.02 -10.70 -11.45
N ASP A 548 -9.20 -10.90 -10.84
CA ASP A 548 -10.48 -10.67 -11.51
C ASP A 548 -10.64 -9.19 -11.90
N GLU A 549 -10.37 -8.26 -10.97
CA GLU A 549 -10.39 -6.81 -11.24
C GLU A 549 -9.43 -6.41 -12.36
N LEU A 550 -8.23 -7.00 -12.42
CA LEU A 550 -7.25 -6.70 -13.46
C LEU A 550 -7.69 -7.27 -14.82
N ILE A 551 -8.22 -8.48 -14.87
CA ILE A 551 -8.77 -9.09 -16.07
C ILE A 551 -9.92 -8.23 -16.63
N GLU A 552 -10.87 -7.83 -15.79
CA GLU A 552 -11.97 -6.95 -16.19
C GLU A 552 -11.47 -5.59 -16.69
N SER A 553 -10.48 -5.02 -16.00
CA SER A 553 -9.84 -3.76 -16.42
C SER A 553 -9.20 -3.86 -17.80
N LEU A 554 -8.49 -4.95 -18.09
CA LEU A 554 -7.88 -5.18 -19.40
C LEU A 554 -8.93 -5.32 -20.50
N ILE A 555 -9.98 -6.11 -20.26
CA ILE A 555 -11.09 -6.28 -21.21
C ILE A 555 -11.76 -4.92 -21.51
N SER A 556 -11.98 -4.10 -20.47
CA SER A 556 -12.64 -2.79 -20.60
C SER A 556 -11.88 -1.80 -21.50
N ILE A 557 -10.57 -1.94 -21.60
CA ILE A 557 -9.71 -1.11 -22.47
C ILE A 557 -9.38 -1.77 -23.81
N GLY A 558 -10.02 -2.92 -24.11
CA GLY A 558 -9.87 -3.64 -25.37
C GLY A 558 -8.63 -4.54 -25.45
N ILE A 559 -8.00 -4.87 -24.32
CA ILE A 559 -6.89 -5.81 -24.25
C ILE A 559 -7.44 -7.20 -23.92
N ASN A 560 -7.06 -8.21 -24.73
CA ASN A 560 -7.46 -9.60 -24.49
C ASN A 560 -6.50 -10.28 -23.50
N PRO A 561 -6.90 -10.53 -22.24
CA PRO A 561 -6.05 -11.19 -21.25
C PRO A 561 -5.89 -12.70 -21.49
N TYR A 562 -6.69 -13.28 -22.36
CA TYR A 562 -6.64 -14.70 -22.74
C TYR A 562 -5.74 -14.97 -23.94
N TYR A 563 -5.02 -13.94 -24.40
CA TYR A 563 -4.02 -14.08 -25.42
C TYR A 563 -2.80 -14.84 -24.86
N ASN A 564 -2.34 -15.85 -25.56
CA ASN A 564 -1.23 -16.71 -25.15
C ASN A 564 -0.13 -16.81 -26.22
N GLY A 565 -0.09 -15.88 -27.18
CA GLY A 565 0.91 -15.87 -28.26
C GLY A 565 0.80 -17.01 -29.28
N LEU A 566 -0.03 -18.00 -29.01
CA LEU A 566 -0.28 -19.17 -29.82
C LEU A 566 -1.79 -19.36 -29.91
N ASP A 567 -2.30 -19.78 -31.09
CA ASP A 567 -3.73 -20.12 -31.30
C ASP A 567 -4.11 -21.44 -30.56
N LEU A 568 -3.70 -21.60 -29.31
CA LEU A 568 -3.97 -22.81 -28.55
C LEU A 568 -5.30 -22.73 -27.79
N PRO A 569 -6.00 -23.84 -27.59
CA PRO A 569 -7.26 -23.88 -26.86
C PRO A 569 -7.10 -23.40 -25.42
N LYS A 570 -8.11 -22.68 -24.88
CA LYS A 570 -8.18 -22.27 -23.47
C LYS A 570 -7.87 -23.45 -22.55
N GLY A 571 -6.90 -23.30 -21.65
CA GLY A 571 -6.56 -24.31 -20.63
C GLY A 571 -5.48 -25.32 -21.01
N SER A 572 -4.86 -25.19 -22.19
CA SER A 572 -3.70 -26.03 -22.57
C SER A 572 -2.37 -25.52 -21.99
N TYR A 573 -2.33 -24.27 -21.54
CA TYR A 573 -1.16 -23.65 -20.93
C TYR A 573 -1.27 -23.70 -19.40
N ASN A 574 -0.58 -24.66 -18.81
CA ASN A 574 -0.39 -24.78 -17.38
C ASN A 574 1.01 -25.35 -17.17
N LEU A 575 1.89 -24.59 -16.53
CA LEU A 575 3.29 -24.98 -16.31
C LEU A 575 3.40 -26.33 -15.59
N LEU A 576 2.56 -26.56 -14.58
CA LEU A 576 2.51 -27.81 -13.83
C LEU A 576 2.10 -28.98 -14.70
N LYS A 577 1.15 -28.79 -15.61
CA LYS A 577 0.69 -29.80 -16.55
C LYS A 577 1.74 -30.13 -17.60
N MET A 578 2.39 -29.12 -18.17
CA MET A 578 3.52 -29.31 -19.10
C MET A 578 4.61 -30.14 -18.46
N PHE A 579 4.97 -29.81 -17.23
CA PHE A 579 5.96 -30.54 -16.46
C PHE A 579 5.57 -32.00 -16.24
N ARG A 580 4.35 -32.27 -15.77
CA ARG A 580 3.84 -33.65 -15.51
C ARG A 580 3.73 -34.49 -16.77
N GLN A 581 3.49 -33.85 -17.91
CA GLN A 581 3.44 -34.52 -19.23
C GLN A 581 4.84 -34.75 -19.82
N ASN A 582 5.89 -34.40 -19.10
CA ASN A 582 7.29 -34.49 -19.53
C ASN A 582 7.59 -33.65 -20.80
N ASN A 583 6.84 -32.57 -20.99
CA ASN A 583 7.05 -31.61 -22.06
C ASN A 583 8.01 -30.49 -21.61
N LEU A 584 9.27 -30.91 -21.38
CA LEU A 584 10.26 -30.06 -20.73
C LEU A 584 10.74 -28.90 -21.59
N ASP A 585 10.81 -29.08 -22.90
CA ASP A 585 11.27 -28.03 -23.81
C ASP A 585 10.30 -26.87 -23.84
N GLU A 586 9.00 -27.14 -23.96
CA GLU A 586 7.95 -26.09 -23.89
C GLU A 586 7.91 -25.44 -22.52
N PHE A 587 8.04 -26.21 -21.47
CA PHE A 587 8.10 -25.69 -20.10
C PHE A 587 9.25 -24.69 -19.92
N VAL A 588 10.47 -25.07 -20.32
CA VAL A 588 11.65 -24.21 -20.22
C VAL A 588 11.51 -22.96 -21.08
N ASP A 589 10.96 -23.09 -22.30
CA ASP A 589 10.75 -21.96 -23.20
C ASP A 589 9.74 -20.96 -22.59
N GLU A 590 8.64 -21.45 -22.00
CA GLU A 590 7.64 -20.58 -21.38
C GLU A 590 8.21 -19.87 -20.13
N VAL A 591 8.93 -20.58 -19.27
CA VAL A 591 9.62 -19.97 -18.11
C VAL A 591 10.61 -18.89 -18.56
N LYS A 592 11.31 -19.12 -19.66
CA LYS A 592 12.24 -18.14 -20.24
C LYS A 592 11.50 -16.87 -20.71
N LYS A 593 10.37 -17.02 -21.43
CA LYS A 593 9.53 -15.88 -21.84
C LYS A 593 9.03 -15.08 -20.63
N ILE A 594 8.55 -15.77 -19.58
CA ILE A 594 8.10 -15.16 -18.34
C ILE A 594 9.26 -14.36 -17.68
N LYS A 595 10.44 -14.95 -17.55
CA LYS A 595 11.63 -14.29 -17.00
C LYS A 595 12.04 -13.06 -17.83
N GLN A 596 11.89 -13.13 -19.13
CA GLN A 596 12.15 -11.98 -20.00
C GLN A 596 11.13 -10.86 -19.78
N CYS A 597 9.86 -11.20 -19.55
CA CYS A 597 8.84 -10.21 -19.17
C CYS A 597 9.12 -9.58 -17.82
N ILE A 598 9.58 -10.37 -16.84
CA ILE A 598 9.98 -9.88 -15.53
C ILE A 598 11.16 -8.88 -15.67
N TYR A 599 12.17 -9.22 -16.45
CA TYR A 599 13.28 -8.31 -16.74
C TYR A 599 12.80 -7.00 -17.36
N GLU A 600 11.93 -7.05 -18.37
CA GLU A 600 11.39 -5.86 -19.03
C GLU A 600 10.63 -4.94 -18.07
N GLY A 601 9.86 -5.51 -17.15
CA GLY A 601 9.14 -4.75 -16.13
C GLY A 601 10.05 -4.11 -15.10
N TYR A 602 11.05 -4.82 -14.66
CA TYR A 602 11.90 -4.44 -13.53
C TYR A 602 13.34 -4.11 -13.93
N ARG A 603 13.57 -3.59 -15.14
CA ARG A 603 14.91 -3.20 -15.64
C ARG A 603 15.68 -2.31 -14.69
N LEU A 604 15.01 -1.34 -14.08
CA LEU A 604 15.61 -0.41 -13.12
C LEU A 604 16.13 -1.11 -11.86
N ASN A 605 15.60 -2.28 -11.55
CA ASN A 605 15.93 -3.08 -10.38
C ASN A 605 16.85 -4.26 -10.72
N LEU A 606 17.53 -4.19 -11.87
CA LEU A 606 18.53 -5.18 -12.27
C LEU A 606 19.74 -5.08 -11.34
N CYS A 607 20.11 -6.21 -10.74
CA CYS A 607 21.28 -6.36 -9.89
C CYS A 607 22.32 -7.25 -10.59
N VAL A 608 23.55 -6.81 -10.60
CA VAL A 608 24.67 -7.50 -11.22
C VAL A 608 25.64 -7.95 -10.13
N TRP A 609 26.09 -9.20 -10.19
CA TRP A 609 27.09 -9.70 -9.26
C TRP A 609 28.46 -9.13 -9.56
N ASP A 610 29.08 -8.49 -8.59
CA ASP A 610 30.46 -8.01 -8.70
C ASP A 610 31.42 -9.01 -8.04
N ASN A 611 32.27 -9.61 -8.86
CA ASN A 611 33.27 -10.58 -8.40
C ASN A 611 34.33 -9.98 -7.48
N ASN A 612 34.63 -8.69 -7.57
CA ASN A 612 35.66 -8.03 -6.79
C ASN A 612 35.14 -7.74 -5.37
N THR A 613 33.99 -7.15 -5.24
CA THR A 613 33.40 -6.79 -3.94
C THR A 613 32.59 -7.92 -3.30
N LYS A 614 32.33 -9.01 -4.04
CA LYS A 614 31.44 -10.13 -3.61
C LYS A 614 30.07 -9.66 -3.16
N LYS A 615 29.52 -8.67 -3.87
CA LYS A 615 28.20 -8.08 -3.61
C LYS A 615 27.40 -7.95 -4.90
N TYR A 616 26.09 -7.90 -4.78
CA TYR A 616 25.24 -7.44 -5.87
C TYR A 616 25.27 -5.92 -5.95
N ILE A 617 25.35 -5.41 -7.16
CA ILE A 617 25.31 -3.99 -7.46
C ILE A 617 24.02 -3.71 -8.24
N LEU A 618 23.19 -2.81 -7.72
CA LEU A 618 22.05 -2.28 -8.47
C LEU A 618 22.59 -1.51 -9.68
N HIS A 619 22.39 -2.06 -10.87
CA HIS A 619 23.04 -1.57 -12.09
C HIS A 619 22.70 -0.13 -12.42
N TYR A 620 21.42 0.23 -12.28
CA TYR A 620 20.92 1.56 -12.62
C TYR A 620 21.60 2.70 -11.85
N ARG A 621 21.97 2.49 -10.58
CA ARG A 621 22.58 3.52 -9.72
C ARG A 621 23.98 3.19 -9.24
N ASN A 622 24.52 2.07 -9.64
CA ASN A 622 25.83 1.57 -9.20
C ASN A 622 25.96 1.47 -7.67
N ILE A 623 24.95 0.95 -7.01
CA ILE A 623 24.86 0.89 -5.54
C ILE A 623 24.92 -0.56 -5.07
N PRO A 624 25.73 -0.87 -4.04
CA PRO A 624 25.72 -2.20 -3.45
C PRO A 624 24.40 -2.47 -2.74
N ILE A 625 23.80 -3.64 -3.00
CA ILE A 625 22.54 -4.05 -2.44
C ILE A 625 22.63 -5.42 -1.77
N TYR A 626 21.96 -5.57 -0.63
CA TYR A 626 21.78 -6.84 0.03
C TYR A 626 20.49 -7.52 -0.43
N ILE A 627 20.61 -8.65 -1.10
CA ILE A 627 19.45 -9.43 -1.56
C ILE A 627 19.01 -10.37 -0.45
N LYS A 628 17.88 -10.06 0.15
CA LYS A 628 17.23 -10.86 1.17
C LYS A 628 16.17 -11.74 0.51
N SER A 629 16.61 -12.88 -0.03
CA SER A 629 15.71 -13.81 -0.71
C SER A 629 15.80 -15.19 -0.06
N ASN A 630 14.67 -15.85 0.08
CA ASN A 630 14.64 -17.26 0.48
C ASN A 630 15.30 -18.16 -0.56
N VAL A 631 15.24 -17.76 -1.84
CA VAL A 631 15.92 -18.43 -2.94
C VAL A 631 17.42 -18.47 -2.69
N MET A 632 18.01 -17.34 -2.30
CA MET A 632 19.47 -17.26 -2.04
C MET A 632 19.87 -18.09 -0.82
N SER A 633 19.02 -18.21 0.20
CA SER A 633 19.30 -19.03 1.39
C SER A 633 19.09 -20.53 1.16
N MET A 634 18.31 -20.91 0.15
CA MET A 634 17.98 -22.30 -0.17
C MET A 634 18.91 -22.92 -1.19
N MET A 635 19.67 -22.11 -1.89
CA MET A 635 20.74 -22.59 -2.76
C MET A 635 21.87 -23.30 -2.00
N GLY A 636 21.61 -23.90 -0.84
CA GLY A 636 22.47 -24.72 0.02
C GLY A 636 23.98 -24.72 -0.28
N ASP A 637 24.81 -25.12 0.62
CA ASP A 637 26.27 -25.02 0.50
C ASP A 637 26.89 -25.54 -0.83
N ASN A 638 26.19 -26.39 -1.58
CA ASN A 638 26.65 -26.91 -2.88
C ASN A 638 26.24 -26.04 -4.09
N ALA A 639 25.28 -25.13 -3.95
CA ALA A 639 24.85 -24.19 -5.01
C ALA A 639 25.45 -22.79 -4.83
N ILE A 640 25.93 -22.47 -3.65
CA ILE A 640 26.60 -21.19 -3.29
C ILE A 640 27.86 -20.91 -4.12
N GLN A 641 28.41 -21.90 -4.82
CA GLN A 641 29.60 -21.68 -5.66
C GLN A 641 29.32 -20.83 -6.92
N ARG A 642 28.09 -20.51 -7.26
CA ARG A 642 27.80 -19.67 -8.41
C ARG A 642 26.66 -18.69 -8.08
N ASN A 643 27.01 -17.56 -7.47
CA ASN A 643 26.08 -16.44 -7.43
C ASN A 643 25.63 -16.12 -8.88
N PRO A 644 24.33 -16.09 -9.15
CA PRO A 644 23.86 -15.76 -10.50
C PRO A 644 24.35 -14.37 -10.89
N ASN A 645 24.79 -14.22 -12.15
CA ASN A 645 25.34 -12.95 -12.62
C ASN A 645 24.31 -11.83 -12.61
N PHE A 646 23.05 -12.16 -12.87
CA PHE A 646 21.95 -11.21 -13.01
C PHE A 646 20.76 -11.64 -12.16
N VAL A 647 20.27 -10.71 -11.35
CA VAL A 647 19.09 -10.89 -10.53
C VAL A 647 18.22 -9.64 -10.68
N VAL A 648 16.92 -9.84 -10.79
CA VAL A 648 15.94 -8.76 -10.77
C VAL A 648 15.14 -8.84 -9.47
N ILE A 649 14.89 -7.71 -8.85
CA ILE A 649 14.12 -7.62 -7.61
C ILE A 649 12.90 -6.71 -7.80
N SER A 650 11.76 -7.10 -7.23
CA SER A 650 10.53 -6.34 -7.44
C SER A 650 10.48 -5.04 -6.64
N ASN A 651 11.19 -4.95 -5.51
CA ASN A 651 11.20 -3.74 -4.71
C ASN A 651 12.50 -3.61 -3.88
N ILE A 652 12.93 -2.38 -3.68
CA ILE A 652 14.12 -2.02 -2.92
C ILE A 652 13.70 -1.14 -1.75
N MET A 653 14.32 -1.35 -0.60
CA MET A 653 14.10 -0.57 0.62
C MET A 653 15.43 -0.13 1.22
N ILE A 654 15.45 1.07 1.76
CA ILE A 654 16.58 1.57 2.55
C ILE A 654 16.26 1.31 4.03
N ARG A 655 17.21 0.70 4.74
CA ARG A 655 17.13 0.53 6.20
C ARG A 655 18.36 1.08 6.87
N GLU A 656 18.17 1.63 8.07
CA GLU A 656 19.29 1.97 8.93
C GLU A 656 19.98 0.67 9.40
N SER A 657 21.31 0.64 9.32
CA SER A 657 22.09 -0.52 9.72
C SER A 657 21.92 -0.79 11.21
N MET A 658 21.64 -2.06 11.58
CA MET A 658 21.59 -2.48 12.97
C MET A 658 22.95 -2.41 13.69
N PHE A 659 24.05 -2.34 12.92
CA PHE A 659 25.43 -2.41 13.45
C PHE A 659 26.10 -1.04 13.57
N SER A 660 25.58 0.00 12.91
CA SER A 660 26.16 1.34 12.96
C SER A 660 25.08 2.39 12.75
N LYS A 661 24.82 3.16 13.80
CA LYS A 661 23.85 4.26 13.82
C LYS A 661 24.23 5.30 12.76
N GLY A 662 23.28 5.68 11.89
CA GLY A 662 23.51 6.66 10.83
C GLY A 662 24.06 6.08 9.51
N THR A 663 24.29 4.76 9.41
CA THR A 663 24.62 4.11 8.14
C THR A 663 23.39 3.41 7.57
N TYR A 664 23.16 3.61 6.29
CA TYR A 664 22.00 3.06 5.58
C TYR A 664 22.45 1.90 4.68
N GLN A 665 21.61 0.86 4.64
CA GLN A 665 21.82 -0.31 3.82
C GLN A 665 20.64 -0.48 2.86
N TYR A 666 20.94 -0.79 1.60
CA TYR A 666 19.94 -1.11 0.60
C TYR A 666 19.64 -2.61 0.66
N GLU A 667 18.37 -2.95 0.80
CA GLU A 667 17.88 -4.33 0.89
C GLU A 667 16.76 -4.59 -0.12
N SER A 668 16.71 -5.82 -0.65
CA SER A 668 15.50 -6.26 -1.35
C SER A 668 14.36 -6.42 -0.34
N SER A 669 13.22 -5.80 -0.63
CA SER A 669 12.01 -5.92 0.20
C SER A 669 10.89 -6.71 -0.49
N GLY A 670 11.02 -6.96 -1.77
CA GLY A 670 10.10 -7.70 -2.62
C GLY A 670 10.64 -9.07 -3.02
N SER A 671 10.07 -9.60 -4.10
CA SER A 671 10.44 -10.89 -4.67
C SER A 671 11.66 -10.79 -5.58
N CYS A 672 12.39 -11.87 -5.69
CA CYS A 672 13.61 -12.00 -6.47
C CYS A 672 13.39 -12.94 -7.65
N SER A 673 13.90 -12.59 -8.82
CA SER A 673 13.93 -13.41 -10.02
C SER A 673 15.35 -13.52 -10.54
N VAL A 674 15.84 -14.72 -10.74
CA VAL A 674 17.17 -15.00 -11.32
C VAL A 674 17.04 -15.11 -12.83
N LEU A 675 17.74 -14.25 -13.56
CA LEU A 675 17.73 -14.29 -15.00
C LEU A 675 18.58 -15.47 -15.52
N ASP A 676 18.05 -16.19 -16.50
CA ASP A 676 18.77 -17.23 -17.20
C ASP A 676 19.95 -16.64 -17.98
N GLN A 677 21.03 -17.42 -18.15
CA GLN A 677 22.22 -17.01 -18.92
C GLN A 677 21.89 -16.68 -20.38
N SER A 678 20.80 -17.24 -20.93
CA SER A 678 20.32 -16.94 -22.28
C SER A 678 19.60 -15.58 -22.40
N ILE A 679 19.19 -14.99 -21.25
CA ILE A 679 18.66 -13.62 -21.21
C ILE A 679 19.88 -12.72 -21.02
N SER A 680 20.29 -12.06 -22.09
CA SER A 680 21.38 -11.08 -22.06
C SER A 680 20.79 -9.70 -21.76
N PRO A 681 20.87 -9.20 -20.51
CA PRO A 681 20.39 -7.87 -20.19
C PRO A 681 21.12 -6.82 -21.01
N ASP A 682 20.37 -5.89 -21.58
CA ASP A 682 20.98 -4.70 -22.17
C ASP A 682 21.52 -3.79 -21.07
N LEU A 683 22.81 -3.89 -20.80
CA LEU A 683 23.48 -3.06 -19.79
C LEU A 683 23.73 -1.63 -20.26
N ASN A 684 23.40 -1.31 -21.52
CA ASN A 684 23.59 0.01 -22.09
C ASN A 684 22.29 0.81 -22.21
N PHE A 685 21.16 0.29 -21.70
CA PHE A 685 19.87 0.96 -21.82
C PHE A 685 19.84 2.39 -21.21
N MET A 686 20.84 2.73 -20.41
CA MET A 686 21.00 4.05 -19.78
C MET A 686 21.85 5.03 -20.61
N LYS A 687 22.46 4.59 -21.71
CA LYS A 687 23.32 5.44 -22.54
C LYS A 687 22.57 6.16 -23.66
N HIS A 688 21.29 5.89 -23.78
CA HIS A 688 20.38 6.49 -24.76
C HIS A 688 19.35 7.41 -24.10
#